data_38cfb9be93291010549ea27b5335eeb8
#
_entry.id   38cfb9be93291010549ea27b5335eeb8
#
_cell.length_a   1.000
_cell.length_b   1.000
_cell.length_c   1.000
_cell.angle_alpha   90.00
_cell.angle_beta   90.00
_cell.angle_gamma   90.00
#
_symmetry.space_group_name_H-M   'P 1'
#
loop_
_entity.id
_entity.type
_entity.pdbx_description
1 polymer ?
#
loop_
_entity_poly.entity_id
_entity_poly.type
_entity_poly.pdbx_seq_one_letter_code
_entity_poly.pdbx_strand_id
1 'polypeptide(L)'
;MKSSRGPLSQRLGEQARDSALFALDVAQDPQLYMDRGWEASRRYFFSVIFIAIIVSKCFHILVHLKSLTVLSFLFWGLSFFLVDFVLILVACALARSFRYPLWRYLAAFATVLWSLYTASMIAASISYYFHVGHEIHWRNVNNFHHDKPTAWTVLTALGFAIIIDVLIYIAAYYATPHLFRITDAYLATWVSLLPAKYRCTRRKAHTLPDPEIYEQIAIDDYDENHESAGLLETPEDQPQASLSPEKKSQPMLKRGLVIACTVAILLLRFVRPSDATYEFLSATLPLAPFKGLIYHPNQGSVAELPGDFSWLEGKTALDDFPAFDWLRTDDSSNGFVEWSPFKINHTEHFQKHYNPAKDPLHTINLDQEILEPIREVLQNGTVKIKHVIVIKLESNRQDVFPFRSDSYIMKHIKESFDGEIPKEVLDRLGTLTPMAQRFTGFETGFESSEKLQPFGGISAKNAYTSGTYTMKSLTGTVCGVNPIAVFNNLEYYHDIYQPCLPHIFNSLSAQPNKTTETEDWMSWPWHTMWLQSHYGTWDKQYALTPAMGFSEVVDKEYLEEFNDKYLPEEKHDHDYPDKTLNGYLRDVITEAKEKKRRLFLTHLTHNTHTPYYKPGDYEELFGNTAGWNEKINRYLNTIVYQDEWLADIMQILNENDMTDETLLVMAGDHGLSLPNDGGVTANHDPHVGSFHVPLLFSHPKLPQIEVDSAVLSTQILPTILDLLIESASIDEHDTKIVKDLLSMYEGQSMLRTLIPEQDGKHEWHFSTMNPGGTWVSMRAAEQPYRLVVPLISDAPWRFTDVVADPFELRPEEDLNIVDLHDIVQTRYGPAAAKWLSEAAHVSQWWIYENHLRWGYNATLEA
;
A
#
# COMPACT_ATOMS: atom_id res chain seq x y z
N MET A 1 18.67 17.19 67.75
CA MET A 1 17.70 17.21 66.62
C MET A 1 17.39 15.78 66.20
N LYS A 2 16.29 15.19 66.70
CA LYS A 2 15.82 13.87 66.36
C LYS A 2 14.56 14.09 65.54
N SER A 3 14.65 13.92 64.20
CA SER A 3 13.50 13.91 63.33
C SER A 3 12.69 12.64 63.58
N SER A 4 11.50 12.76 64.11
CA SER A 4 10.54 11.68 64.27
C SER A 4 9.81 11.45 62.92
N ARG A 5 10.42 10.74 62.04
CA ARG A 5 9.71 10.15 60.91
C ARG A 5 8.96 8.92 61.46
N GLY A 6 7.64 9.01 61.54
CA GLY A 6 6.79 7.84 61.83
C GLY A 6 7.01 6.71 60.83
N PRO A 7 6.80 5.46 61.21
CA PRO A 7 7.03 4.30 60.36
C PRO A 7 6.21 4.39 59.08
N LEU A 8 6.79 3.96 57.96
CA LEU A 8 6.18 4.01 56.62
C LEU A 8 4.74 3.42 56.58
N SER A 9 4.49 2.42 57.44
CA SER A 9 3.17 1.78 57.60
C SER A 9 2.10 2.73 58.18
N GLN A 10 2.49 3.67 59.07
CA GLN A 10 1.54 4.66 59.59
C GLN A 10 1.16 5.71 58.58
N ARG A 11 2.10 6.19 57.74
CA ARG A 11 1.83 7.13 56.65
C ARG A 11 0.97 6.47 55.55
N LEU A 12 1.24 5.22 55.20
CA LEU A 12 0.42 4.47 54.24
C LEU A 12 -1.01 4.22 54.76
N GLY A 13 -1.15 3.98 56.07
CA GLY A 13 -2.45 3.82 56.71
C GLY A 13 -3.25 5.14 56.79
N GLU A 14 -2.59 6.27 57.05
CA GLU A 14 -3.20 7.60 57.01
C GLU A 14 -3.63 7.99 55.57
N GLN A 15 -2.74 7.77 54.58
CA GLN A 15 -3.09 8.00 53.18
C GLN A 15 -4.23 7.11 52.67
N ALA A 16 -4.26 5.85 53.09
CA ALA A 16 -5.37 4.94 52.72
C ALA A 16 -6.69 5.37 53.38
N ARG A 17 -6.65 5.86 54.61
CA ARG A 17 -7.83 6.40 55.33
C ARG A 17 -8.33 7.67 54.69
N ASP A 18 -7.40 8.61 54.37
CA ASP A 18 -7.79 9.87 53.72
C ASP A 18 -8.35 9.64 52.31
N SER A 19 -7.79 8.69 51.57
CA SER A 19 -8.30 8.25 50.29
C SER A 19 -9.67 7.62 50.41
N ALA A 20 -9.92 6.81 51.43
CA ALA A 20 -11.24 6.23 51.70
C ALA A 20 -12.29 7.25 52.15
N LEU A 21 -11.92 8.23 52.94
CA LEU A 21 -12.79 9.34 53.35
C LEU A 21 -13.12 10.22 52.12
N PHE A 22 -12.14 10.54 51.31
CA PHE A 22 -12.35 11.26 50.06
C PHE A 22 -13.27 10.51 49.11
N ALA A 23 -13.10 9.18 48.95
CA ALA A 23 -13.97 8.36 48.13
C ALA A 23 -15.42 8.34 48.66
N LEU A 24 -15.59 8.36 49.99
CA LEU A 24 -16.91 8.45 50.61
C LEU A 24 -17.58 9.82 50.37
N ASP A 25 -16.80 10.92 50.52
CA ASP A 25 -17.29 12.26 50.20
C ASP A 25 -17.71 12.41 48.74
N VAL A 26 -16.89 11.86 47.81
CA VAL A 26 -17.23 11.83 46.38
C VAL A 26 -18.50 11.01 46.13
N ALA A 27 -18.69 9.90 46.83
CA ALA A 27 -19.89 9.08 46.71
C ALA A 27 -21.16 9.74 47.28
N GLN A 28 -21.00 10.66 48.27
CA GLN A 28 -22.13 11.40 48.84
C GLN A 28 -22.63 12.55 47.96
N ASP A 29 -21.72 13.24 47.27
CA ASP A 29 -22.08 14.31 46.31
C ASP A 29 -21.23 14.26 45.05
N PRO A 30 -21.43 13.27 44.17
CA PRO A 30 -20.66 13.09 42.98
C PRO A 30 -20.77 14.27 42.00
N GLN A 31 -21.91 14.98 42.01
CA GLN A 31 -22.10 16.11 41.10
C GLN A 31 -21.23 17.31 41.51
N LEU A 32 -21.07 17.57 42.78
CA LEU A 32 -20.24 18.65 43.28
C LEU A 32 -18.77 18.42 42.93
N TYR A 33 -18.28 17.16 43.07
CA TYR A 33 -16.91 16.81 42.77
C TYR A 33 -16.62 16.80 41.26
N MET A 34 -17.58 16.32 40.44
CA MET A 34 -17.49 16.43 38.97
C MET A 34 -17.43 17.89 38.51
N ASP A 35 -18.28 18.74 39.07
CA ASP A 35 -18.29 20.18 38.75
C ASP A 35 -16.98 20.87 39.12
N ARG A 36 -16.46 20.62 40.31
CA ARG A 36 -15.16 21.16 40.73
C ARG A 36 -14.01 20.63 39.89
N GLY A 37 -13.98 19.34 39.60
CA GLY A 37 -12.98 18.72 38.75
C GLY A 37 -12.99 19.30 37.33
N TRP A 38 -14.18 19.50 36.75
CA TRP A 38 -14.32 20.13 35.45
C TRP A 38 -13.85 21.58 35.44
N GLU A 39 -14.28 22.40 36.42
CA GLU A 39 -13.82 23.79 36.47
C GLU A 39 -12.31 23.92 36.63
N ALA A 40 -11.65 23.00 37.34
CA ALA A 40 -10.23 22.99 37.49
C ALA A 40 -9.48 22.55 36.24
N SER A 41 -10.01 21.52 35.53
CA SER A 41 -9.27 20.84 34.43
C SER A 41 -9.65 21.30 33.03
N ARG A 42 -10.79 21.96 32.82
CA ARG A 42 -11.29 22.33 31.48
C ARG A 42 -10.34 23.18 30.65
N ARG A 43 -9.57 24.05 31.27
CA ARG A 43 -8.59 24.89 30.60
C ARG A 43 -7.38 24.06 30.14
N TYR A 44 -7.02 23.06 30.90
CA TYR A 44 -5.95 22.14 30.59
C TYR A 44 -6.32 21.26 29.37
N PHE A 45 -7.48 20.63 29.39
CA PHE A 45 -7.93 19.83 28.25
C PHE A 45 -8.07 20.65 26.95
N PHE A 46 -8.55 21.90 27.07
CA PHE A 46 -8.52 22.83 25.93
C PHE A 46 -7.10 23.05 25.42
N SER A 47 -6.11 23.22 26.29
CA SER A 47 -4.73 23.47 25.89
C SER A 47 -4.08 22.25 25.26
N VAL A 48 -4.45 21.03 25.68
CA VAL A 48 -4.06 19.80 25.01
C VAL A 48 -4.57 19.79 23.56
N ILE A 49 -5.87 20.07 23.36
CA ILE A 49 -6.46 20.15 22.00
C ILE A 49 -5.74 21.21 21.16
N PHE A 50 -5.51 22.38 21.74
CA PHE A 50 -4.86 23.49 21.03
C PHE A 50 -3.46 23.10 20.55
N ILE A 51 -2.63 22.56 21.44
CA ILE A 51 -1.26 22.16 21.10
C ILE A 51 -1.26 21.01 20.10
N ALA A 52 -2.10 20.00 20.32
CA ALA A 52 -2.19 18.85 19.41
C ALA A 52 -2.56 19.31 17.99
N ILE A 53 -3.56 20.17 17.82
CA ILE A 53 -3.97 20.69 16.50
C ILE A 53 -2.85 21.52 15.85
N ILE A 54 -2.21 22.41 16.58
CA ILE A 54 -1.14 23.25 16.00
C ILE A 54 0.08 22.40 15.65
N VAL A 55 0.50 21.47 16.52
CA VAL A 55 1.60 20.57 16.22
C VAL A 55 1.28 19.71 15.01
N SER A 56 0.06 19.19 14.89
CA SER A 56 -0.36 18.40 13.73
C SER A 56 -0.28 19.19 12.42
N LYS A 57 -0.75 20.44 12.42
CA LYS A 57 -0.68 21.30 11.23
C LYS A 57 0.76 21.67 10.87
N CYS A 58 1.57 22.03 11.86
CA CYS A 58 2.98 22.32 11.61
C CYS A 58 3.72 21.09 11.08
N PHE A 59 3.44 19.91 11.63
CA PHE A 59 4.01 18.65 11.17
C PHE A 59 3.62 18.37 9.71
N HIS A 60 2.32 18.44 9.37
CA HIS A 60 1.82 18.26 8.01
C HIS A 60 2.49 19.22 7.01
N ILE A 61 2.59 20.50 7.34
CA ILE A 61 3.27 21.48 6.47
C ILE A 61 4.77 21.17 6.34
N LEU A 62 5.45 20.77 7.42
CA LEU A 62 6.88 20.48 7.39
C LEU A 62 7.22 19.26 6.54
N VAL A 63 6.40 18.22 6.62
CA VAL A 63 6.55 17.01 5.81
C VAL A 63 6.42 17.34 4.32
N HIS A 64 5.52 18.24 3.97
CA HIS A 64 5.22 18.62 2.58
C HIS A 64 5.78 19.99 2.18
N LEU A 65 6.88 20.42 2.82
CA LEU A 65 7.46 21.77 2.57
C LEU A 65 7.95 21.94 1.13
N LYS A 66 8.28 20.85 0.43
CA LYS A 66 8.73 20.85 -0.97
C LYS A 66 7.61 21.04 -1.99
N SER A 67 6.35 20.87 -1.60
CA SER A 67 5.19 20.93 -2.50
C SER A 67 4.87 22.34 -2.99
N LEU A 68 5.41 23.37 -2.36
CA LEU A 68 5.21 24.77 -2.79
C LEU A 68 6.52 25.55 -2.70
N THR A 69 6.59 26.61 -3.52
CA THR A 69 7.70 27.55 -3.43
C THR A 69 7.69 28.31 -2.10
N VAL A 70 8.87 28.71 -1.62
CA VAL A 70 9.02 29.50 -0.39
C VAL A 70 8.15 30.76 -0.43
N LEU A 71 8.04 31.39 -1.61
CA LEU A 71 7.22 32.58 -1.79
C LEU A 71 5.73 32.29 -1.59
N SER A 72 5.24 31.18 -2.13
CA SER A 72 3.86 30.72 -1.94
C SER A 72 3.55 30.46 -0.47
N PHE A 73 4.48 29.83 0.26
CA PHE A 73 4.32 29.65 1.72
C PHE A 73 4.27 30.97 2.48
N LEU A 74 5.10 31.94 2.12
CA LEU A 74 5.08 33.26 2.78
C LEU A 74 3.75 34.01 2.54
N PHE A 75 3.20 33.93 1.31
CA PHE A 75 1.94 34.60 1.00
C PHE A 75 0.72 33.86 1.54
N TRP A 76 0.65 32.55 1.37
CA TRP A 76 -0.56 31.78 1.60
C TRP A 76 -0.54 30.97 2.90
N GLY A 77 0.63 30.83 3.56
CA GLY A 77 0.83 29.94 4.71
C GLY A 77 -0.18 30.10 5.84
N LEU A 78 -0.57 31.32 6.18
CA LEU A 78 -1.58 31.57 7.20
C LEU A 78 -2.98 31.04 6.81
N SER A 79 -3.29 30.98 5.53
CA SER A 79 -4.58 30.47 5.06
C SER A 79 -4.75 28.96 5.24
N PHE A 80 -3.66 28.20 5.39
CA PHE A 80 -3.69 26.77 5.62
C PHE A 80 -4.21 26.39 7.01
N PHE A 81 -4.12 27.30 7.99
CA PHE A 81 -4.56 27.08 9.36
C PHE A 81 -6.03 27.37 9.62
N LEU A 82 -6.81 27.74 8.62
CA LEU A 82 -8.18 28.22 8.83
C LEU A 82 -9.08 27.16 9.49
N VAL A 83 -9.05 25.91 9.02
CA VAL A 83 -9.85 24.82 9.58
C VAL A 83 -9.39 24.47 11.00
N ASP A 84 -8.08 24.41 11.22
CA ASP A 84 -7.50 24.16 12.55
C ASP A 84 -7.90 25.22 13.55
N PHE A 85 -7.90 26.48 13.10
CA PHE A 85 -8.34 27.59 13.91
C PHE A 85 -9.84 27.51 14.29
N VAL A 86 -10.70 27.11 13.35
CA VAL A 86 -12.12 26.88 13.64
C VAL A 86 -12.29 25.77 14.68
N LEU A 87 -11.55 24.66 14.56
CA LEU A 87 -11.58 23.57 15.52
C LEU A 87 -11.14 24.04 16.92
N ILE A 88 -10.09 24.85 17.02
CA ILE A 88 -9.64 25.44 18.28
C ILE A 88 -10.72 26.36 18.90
N LEU A 89 -11.41 27.15 18.09
CA LEU A 89 -12.51 27.99 18.58
C LEU A 89 -13.69 27.17 19.10
N VAL A 90 -14.04 26.08 18.42
CA VAL A 90 -15.06 25.15 18.87
C VAL A 90 -14.64 24.50 20.20
N ALA A 91 -13.40 24.04 20.32
CA ALA A 91 -12.87 23.49 21.57
C ALA A 91 -12.90 24.52 22.72
N CYS A 92 -12.55 25.77 22.44
CA CYS A 92 -12.64 26.86 23.41
C CYS A 92 -14.10 27.11 23.84
N ALA A 93 -15.06 27.03 22.91
CA ALA A 93 -16.48 27.19 23.22
C ALA A 93 -17.00 26.03 24.07
N LEU A 94 -16.59 24.81 23.81
CA LEU A 94 -16.94 23.63 24.61
C LEU A 94 -16.33 23.67 26.02
N ALA A 95 -15.13 24.18 26.17
CA ALA A 95 -14.45 24.33 27.45
C ALA A 95 -15.05 25.46 28.32
N ARG A 96 -16.02 26.19 27.85
CA ARG A 96 -16.76 27.20 28.65
C ARG A 96 -17.76 26.53 29.59
N SER A 97 -18.11 27.22 30.69
CA SER A 97 -19.14 26.73 31.58
C SER A 97 -20.53 26.97 31.02
N PHE A 98 -21.35 25.92 31.01
CA PHE A 98 -22.73 25.96 30.56
C PHE A 98 -23.72 26.09 31.73
N ARG A 99 -24.81 26.80 31.52
CA ARG A 99 -25.84 27.06 32.56
C ARG A 99 -26.57 25.80 32.98
N TYR A 100 -26.88 24.93 32.00
CA TYR A 100 -27.67 23.71 32.25
C TYR A 100 -26.71 22.54 32.51
N PRO A 101 -26.95 21.72 33.55
CA PRO A 101 -26.02 20.64 33.92
C PRO A 101 -25.82 19.61 32.79
N LEU A 102 -26.88 19.24 32.08
CA LEU A 102 -26.80 18.31 30.97
C LEU A 102 -25.79 18.79 29.90
N TRP A 103 -25.89 20.01 29.43
CA TRP A 103 -24.97 20.59 28.43
C TRP A 103 -23.55 20.74 28.98
N ARG A 104 -23.41 20.99 30.29
CA ARG A 104 -22.10 21.06 30.94
C ARG A 104 -21.41 19.71 30.93
N TYR A 105 -22.09 18.64 31.29
CA TYR A 105 -21.50 17.29 31.28
C TYR A 105 -21.24 16.77 29.89
N LEU A 106 -22.15 17.03 28.94
CA LEU A 106 -21.90 16.67 27.52
C LEU A 106 -20.67 17.42 26.95
N ALA A 107 -20.56 18.72 27.24
CA ALA A 107 -19.41 19.51 26.80
C ALA A 107 -18.11 19.05 27.48
N ALA A 108 -18.15 18.71 28.77
CA ALA A 108 -17.01 18.16 29.49
C ALA A 108 -16.56 16.84 28.88
N PHE A 109 -17.49 15.92 28.70
CA PHE A 109 -17.22 14.62 28.07
C PHE A 109 -16.65 14.80 26.66
N ALA A 110 -17.28 15.62 25.83
CA ALA A 110 -16.82 15.90 24.47
C ALA A 110 -15.40 16.51 24.46
N THR A 111 -15.11 17.45 25.38
CA THR A 111 -13.78 18.08 25.44
C THR A 111 -12.70 17.11 25.90
N VAL A 112 -12.98 16.27 26.90
CA VAL A 112 -12.02 15.24 27.36
C VAL A 112 -11.77 14.22 26.25
N LEU A 113 -12.84 13.69 25.64
CA LEU A 113 -12.72 12.73 24.54
C LEU A 113 -11.95 13.33 23.35
N TRP A 114 -12.24 14.57 23.01
CA TRP A 114 -11.56 15.26 21.92
C TRP A 114 -10.08 15.52 22.23
N SER A 115 -9.75 15.85 23.48
CA SER A 115 -8.35 16.03 23.87
C SER A 115 -7.54 14.73 23.77
N LEU A 116 -8.11 13.61 24.24
CA LEU A 116 -7.50 12.29 24.09
C LEU A 116 -7.34 11.94 22.60
N TYR A 117 -8.41 12.11 21.82
CA TYR A 117 -8.39 11.81 20.40
C TYR A 117 -7.32 12.61 19.64
N THR A 118 -7.31 13.94 19.79
CA THR A 118 -6.37 14.79 19.03
C THR A 118 -4.91 14.56 19.43
N ALA A 119 -4.63 14.36 20.72
CA ALA A 119 -3.29 14.08 21.20
C ALA A 119 -2.80 12.73 20.68
N SER A 120 -3.59 11.66 20.85
CA SER A 120 -3.22 10.33 20.37
C SER A 120 -3.09 10.27 18.84
N MET A 121 -3.95 11.00 18.12
CA MET A 121 -3.90 11.07 16.65
C MET A 121 -2.59 11.68 16.15
N ILE A 122 -2.17 12.82 16.69
CA ILE A 122 -0.91 13.43 16.26
C ILE A 122 0.30 12.63 16.74
N ALA A 123 0.25 12.06 17.93
CA ALA A 123 1.30 11.20 18.43
C ALA A 123 1.50 9.96 17.52
N ALA A 124 0.40 9.33 17.11
CA ALA A 124 0.42 8.23 16.17
C ALA A 124 0.95 8.68 14.79
N SER A 125 0.51 9.83 14.26
CA SER A 125 0.94 10.34 12.95
C SER A 125 2.44 10.64 12.92
N ILE A 126 2.95 11.32 13.94
CA ILE A 126 4.39 11.62 14.04
C ILE A 126 5.19 10.32 14.21
N SER A 127 4.74 9.43 15.11
CA SER A 127 5.43 8.17 15.32
C SER A 127 5.46 7.31 14.07
N TYR A 128 4.35 7.21 13.36
CA TYR A 128 4.26 6.50 12.12
C TYR A 128 5.23 7.08 11.06
N TYR A 129 5.25 8.39 10.90
CA TYR A 129 6.17 9.05 9.96
C TYR A 129 7.63 8.74 10.24
N PHE A 130 8.05 8.73 11.50
CA PHE A 130 9.44 8.40 11.86
C PHE A 130 9.81 6.94 11.58
N HIS A 131 8.82 6.04 11.54
CA HIS A 131 9.03 4.63 11.23
C HIS A 131 8.89 4.32 9.73
N VAL A 132 8.12 5.13 9.00
CA VAL A 132 7.60 4.80 7.68
C VAL A 132 8.07 5.80 6.62
N GLY A 133 8.40 7.02 7.01
CA GLY A 133 8.83 8.07 6.08
C GLY A 133 7.71 8.89 5.44
N HIS A 134 6.44 8.52 5.62
CA HIS A 134 5.29 9.27 5.12
C HIS A 134 4.14 9.35 6.13
N GLU A 135 3.16 10.21 5.88
CA GLU A 135 1.98 10.35 6.73
C GLU A 135 1.04 9.13 6.66
N ILE A 136 0.23 8.95 7.72
CA ILE A 136 -0.76 7.84 7.76
C ILE A 136 -1.84 8.08 6.71
N HIS A 137 -1.98 7.15 5.77
CA HIS A 137 -3.14 7.06 4.90
C HIS A 137 -4.25 6.28 5.62
N TRP A 138 -5.15 7.00 6.31
CA TRP A 138 -6.18 6.41 7.18
C TRP A 138 -7.14 5.45 6.46
N ARG A 139 -7.28 5.56 5.15
CA ARG A 139 -8.05 4.61 4.32
C ARG A 139 -7.47 3.21 4.36
N ASN A 140 -6.15 3.10 4.54
CA ASN A 140 -5.43 1.83 4.52
C ASN A 140 -5.42 1.13 5.88
N VAL A 141 -5.97 1.75 6.92
CA VAL A 141 -5.97 1.18 8.29
C VAL A 141 -6.68 -0.16 8.37
N ASN A 142 -7.70 -0.40 7.56
CA ASN A 142 -8.38 -1.70 7.50
C ASN A 142 -7.48 -2.83 6.99
N ASN A 143 -6.44 -2.53 6.22
CA ASN A 143 -5.51 -3.51 5.68
C ASN A 143 -4.49 -3.99 6.74
N PHE A 144 -4.30 -3.25 7.83
CA PHE A 144 -3.41 -3.66 8.92
C PHE A 144 -3.87 -4.91 9.68
N HIS A 145 -5.14 -5.29 9.59
CA HIS A 145 -5.65 -6.49 10.26
C HIS A 145 -5.16 -7.80 9.62
N HIS A 146 -4.69 -7.74 8.39
CA HIS A 146 -4.30 -8.92 7.62
C HIS A 146 -2.78 -9.13 7.58
N ASP A 147 -1.98 -8.18 8.07
CA ASP A 147 -0.52 -8.25 8.04
C ASP A 147 0.08 -8.26 9.45
N LYS A 148 0.44 -9.45 9.96
CA LYS A 148 1.06 -9.63 11.29
C LYS A 148 2.39 -8.85 11.47
N PRO A 149 3.28 -8.75 10.48
CA PRO A 149 4.48 -7.92 10.58
C PRO A 149 4.20 -6.43 10.72
N THR A 150 3.15 -5.94 10.06
CA THR A 150 2.67 -4.58 10.23
C THR A 150 2.16 -4.33 11.64
N ALA A 151 1.53 -5.32 12.28
CA ALA A 151 1.12 -5.25 13.69
C ALA A 151 2.32 -5.06 14.62
N TRP A 152 3.47 -5.69 14.36
CA TRP A 152 4.69 -5.49 15.15
C TRP A 152 5.28 -4.09 14.98
N THR A 153 5.30 -3.57 13.77
CA THR A 153 5.72 -2.19 13.47
C THR A 153 4.80 -1.18 14.18
N VAL A 154 3.50 -1.44 14.20
CA VAL A 154 2.52 -0.64 14.96
C VAL A 154 2.79 -0.69 16.46
N LEU A 155 3.14 -1.84 17.02
CA LEU A 155 3.47 -2.00 18.44
C LEU A 155 4.74 -1.22 18.85
N THR A 156 5.79 -1.25 18.03
CA THR A 156 7.01 -0.47 18.27
C THR A 156 6.76 1.03 18.12
N ALA A 157 5.96 1.41 17.11
CA ALA A 157 5.52 2.79 16.93
C ALA A 157 4.63 3.28 18.10
N LEU A 158 3.85 2.40 18.72
CA LEU A 158 3.01 2.74 19.88
C LEU A 158 3.85 3.25 21.07
N GLY A 159 4.99 2.63 21.35
CA GLY A 159 5.91 3.07 22.40
C GLY A 159 6.40 4.52 22.17
N PHE A 160 6.76 4.84 20.94
CA PHE A 160 7.19 6.19 20.57
C PHE A 160 6.03 7.19 20.60
N ALA A 161 4.83 6.76 20.15
CA ALA A 161 3.61 7.57 20.22
C ALA A 161 3.27 7.96 21.68
N ILE A 162 3.41 7.04 22.64
CA ILE A 162 3.19 7.33 24.07
C ILE A 162 4.13 8.43 24.56
N ILE A 163 5.39 8.41 24.14
CA ILE A 163 6.35 9.47 24.52
C ILE A 163 5.90 10.83 23.96
N ILE A 164 5.49 10.89 22.71
CA ILE A 164 4.99 12.12 22.08
C ILE A 164 3.73 12.61 22.79
N ASP A 165 2.82 11.72 23.12
CA ASP A 165 1.59 12.02 23.84
C ASP A 165 1.91 12.67 25.20
N VAL A 166 2.80 12.08 25.98
CA VAL A 166 3.27 12.62 27.26
C VAL A 166 3.87 14.03 27.08
N LEU A 167 4.66 14.24 26.03
CA LEU A 167 5.24 15.56 25.75
C LEU A 167 4.17 16.60 25.43
N ILE A 168 3.12 16.24 24.69
CA ILE A 168 1.98 17.12 24.41
C ILE A 168 1.27 17.50 25.71
N TYR A 169 1.02 16.53 26.60
CA TYR A 169 0.38 16.78 27.90
C TYR A 169 1.21 17.68 28.82
N ILE A 170 2.54 17.47 28.83
CA ILE A 170 3.47 18.32 29.59
C ILE A 170 3.47 19.76 29.02
N ALA A 171 3.60 19.90 27.70
CA ALA A 171 3.57 21.20 27.05
C ALA A 171 2.24 21.96 27.32
N ALA A 172 1.12 21.24 27.28
CA ALA A 172 -0.18 21.80 27.59
C ALA A 172 -0.26 22.31 29.04
N TYR A 173 0.31 21.61 29.98
CA TYR A 173 0.34 22.02 31.38
C TYR A 173 0.97 23.41 31.54
N TYR A 174 2.15 23.62 30.96
CA TYR A 174 2.84 24.89 31.03
C TYR A 174 2.19 26.02 30.21
N ALA A 175 1.57 25.67 29.09
CA ALA A 175 0.96 26.65 28.17
C ALA A 175 -0.48 27.06 28.59
N THR A 176 -1.15 26.28 29.44
CA THR A 176 -2.55 26.49 29.84
C THR A 176 -2.89 27.90 30.29
N PRO A 177 -2.10 28.60 31.14
CA PRO A 177 -2.43 29.97 31.60
C PRO A 177 -2.52 30.99 30.47
N HIS A 178 -1.76 30.79 29.40
CA HIS A 178 -1.65 31.71 28.28
C HIS A 178 -2.64 31.41 27.16
N LEU A 179 -2.75 30.14 26.74
CA LEU A 179 -3.52 29.76 25.56
C LEU A 179 -5.02 30.01 25.73
N PHE A 180 -5.60 29.59 26.84
CA PHE A 180 -7.01 29.81 27.08
C PHE A 180 -7.37 31.30 27.16
N ARG A 181 -6.53 32.11 27.81
CA ARG A 181 -6.73 33.58 27.93
C ARG A 181 -6.70 34.26 26.57
N ILE A 182 -5.76 33.91 25.70
CA ILE A 182 -5.64 34.51 24.37
C ILE A 182 -6.84 34.12 23.50
N THR A 183 -7.18 32.84 23.47
CA THR A 183 -8.30 32.35 22.64
C THR A 183 -9.67 32.86 23.12
N ASP A 184 -9.86 32.92 24.45
CA ASP A 184 -11.10 33.48 25.04
C ASP A 184 -11.24 34.98 24.76
N ALA A 185 -10.14 35.73 24.81
CA ALA A 185 -10.12 37.15 24.44
C ALA A 185 -10.44 37.38 22.97
N TYR A 186 -9.90 36.51 22.09
CA TYR A 186 -10.22 36.52 20.67
C TYR A 186 -11.71 36.25 20.43
N LEU A 187 -12.25 35.20 21.02
CA LEU A 187 -13.66 34.82 20.88
C LEU A 187 -14.59 35.88 21.49
N ALA A 188 -14.22 36.48 22.62
CA ALA A 188 -14.95 37.59 23.23
C ALA A 188 -15.01 38.84 22.31
N THR A 189 -13.98 39.09 21.53
CA THR A 189 -13.96 40.18 20.55
C THR A 189 -15.04 39.97 19.51
N TRP A 190 -15.15 38.78 18.91
CA TRP A 190 -16.16 38.45 17.90
C TRP A 190 -17.57 38.41 18.47
N VAL A 191 -17.78 37.82 19.66
CA VAL A 191 -19.09 37.82 20.35
C VAL A 191 -19.54 39.25 20.68
N SER A 192 -18.61 40.18 20.91
CA SER A 192 -18.96 41.57 21.20
C SER A 192 -19.56 42.31 19.98
N LEU A 193 -19.37 41.81 18.76
CA LEU A 193 -19.94 42.36 17.54
C LEU A 193 -21.38 41.89 17.30
N LEU A 194 -21.85 40.80 17.96
CA LEU A 194 -23.20 40.31 17.82
C LEU A 194 -24.18 41.28 18.47
N PRO A 195 -25.42 41.42 17.95
CA PRO A 195 -26.51 42.20 18.60
C PRO A 195 -26.74 41.75 20.05
N ALA A 196 -27.04 42.67 20.94
CA ALA A 196 -27.18 42.44 22.38
C ALA A 196 -28.12 41.26 22.73
N LYS A 197 -29.15 41.02 21.91
CA LYS A 197 -30.12 39.91 22.07
C LYS A 197 -29.49 38.51 21.90
N TYR A 198 -28.37 38.40 21.20
CA TYR A 198 -27.63 37.12 20.97
C TYR A 198 -26.41 37.00 21.88
N ARG A 199 -26.08 38.03 22.65
CA ARG A 199 -24.97 37.94 23.59
C ARG A 199 -25.48 37.15 24.80
N CYS A 200 -24.97 35.91 25.00
CA CYS A 200 -25.19 35.20 26.26
C CYS A 200 -24.76 36.13 27.42
N THR A 201 -25.74 36.62 28.20
CA THR A 201 -25.48 37.48 29.36
C THR A 201 -24.67 36.68 30.39
N ARG A 202 -23.42 37.03 30.52
CA ARG A 202 -22.51 36.54 31.57
C ARG A 202 -23.09 36.96 32.91
N ARG A 203 -23.90 36.09 33.54
CA ARG A 203 -24.30 36.33 34.94
C ARG A 203 -23.02 36.21 35.76
N LYS A 204 -22.82 37.14 36.67
CA LYS A 204 -21.72 37.17 37.62
C LYS A 204 -21.51 35.77 38.18
N ALA A 205 -20.43 35.10 37.72
CA ALA A 205 -19.91 33.97 38.45
C ALA A 205 -19.57 34.47 39.85
N HIS A 206 -19.99 33.74 40.87
CA HIS A 206 -19.42 33.91 42.19
C HIS A 206 -17.90 33.94 42.01
N THR A 207 -17.26 34.98 42.48
CA THR A 207 -15.85 35.19 42.44
C THR A 207 -15.14 33.99 43.04
N LEU A 208 -14.63 33.10 42.19
CA LEU A 208 -13.58 32.18 42.62
C LEU A 208 -12.31 32.99 42.86
N PRO A 209 -11.49 32.60 43.84
CA PRO A 209 -10.31 33.31 44.25
C PRO A 209 -9.38 33.56 43.07
N ASP A 210 -8.64 34.66 43.14
CA ASP A 210 -7.69 35.15 42.15
C ASP A 210 -6.68 34.07 41.75
N PRO A 211 -6.15 34.06 40.51
CA PRO A 211 -5.06 33.19 40.08
C PRO A 211 -3.80 33.23 40.96
N GLU A 212 -3.60 34.25 41.73
CA GLU A 212 -2.51 34.36 42.69
C GLU A 212 -2.54 33.26 43.77
N ILE A 213 -3.68 32.64 44.04
CA ILE A 213 -3.77 31.53 45.00
C ILE A 213 -3.20 30.22 44.45
N TYR A 214 -3.17 30.06 43.13
CA TYR A 214 -2.52 28.87 42.54
C TYR A 214 -1.00 28.98 42.49
N GLU A 215 -0.43 30.18 42.45
CA GLU A 215 1.00 30.39 42.67
C GLU A 215 1.38 30.11 44.11
N GLN A 216 0.51 30.44 45.06
CA GLN A 216 0.77 30.17 46.50
C GLN A 216 0.65 28.67 46.82
N ILE A 217 -0.29 27.92 46.24
CA ILE A 217 -0.39 26.47 46.51
C ILE A 217 0.79 25.68 45.87
N ALA A 218 1.40 26.18 44.84
CA ALA A 218 2.59 25.57 44.24
C ALA A 218 3.90 25.96 45.00
N ILE A 219 3.89 27.00 45.81
CA ILE A 219 5.04 27.47 46.57
C ILE A 219 5.01 26.92 48.00
N ASP A 220 3.83 26.73 48.61
CA ASP A 220 3.67 26.25 50.00
C ASP A 220 4.02 24.77 50.18
N ASP A 221 4.19 23.97 49.12
CA ASP A 221 4.70 22.60 49.20
C ASP A 221 6.23 22.51 49.36
N TYR A 222 6.97 23.65 49.46
CA TYR A 222 8.42 23.65 49.56
C TYR A 222 8.99 24.24 50.83
N ASP A 223 8.18 24.78 51.74
CA ASP A 223 8.68 25.26 53.06
C ASP A 223 8.01 24.52 54.22
N GLU A 224 8.59 23.37 54.60
CA GLU A 224 8.47 22.82 55.93
C GLU A 224 9.33 23.65 56.87
N ASN A 225 8.70 24.47 57.66
CA ASN A 225 8.97 24.69 59.11
C ASN A 225 8.35 26.00 59.58
N HIS A 226 7.37 25.93 60.43
CA HIS A 226 7.33 26.49 61.78
C HIS A 226 5.93 26.52 62.40
N GLU A 227 5.86 25.73 63.47
CA GLU A 227 5.15 25.93 64.76
C GLU A 227 3.85 26.75 64.90
N SER A 228 2.84 25.93 65.27
CA SER A 228 1.97 26.08 66.43
C SER A 228 1.23 27.37 66.75
N ALA A 229 -0.07 27.16 66.98
CA ALA A 229 -0.92 27.65 68.03
C ALA A 229 -1.50 29.06 67.91
N GLY A 230 -2.80 29.11 67.95
CA GLY A 230 -3.46 30.31 68.55
C GLY A 230 -4.85 30.61 67.94
N LEU A 231 -5.84 30.02 68.56
CA LEU A 231 -7.10 30.65 68.98
C LEU A 231 -7.81 31.66 68.07
N LEU A 232 -9.03 31.34 67.82
CA LEU A 232 -10.23 32.15 67.56
C LEU A 232 -10.19 33.56 68.09
N GLU A 233 -10.25 34.54 67.23
CA GLU A 233 -10.93 35.81 67.51
C GLU A 233 -11.58 36.35 66.23
N THR A 234 -12.85 36.70 66.38
CA THR A 234 -13.65 37.39 65.35
C THR A 234 -13.29 38.87 65.38
N PRO A 235 -13.00 39.51 64.26
CA PRO A 235 -13.01 40.94 64.20
C PRO A 235 -14.26 41.50 63.59
N GLU A 236 -14.86 42.41 64.28
CA GLU A 236 -15.93 43.32 64.00
C GLU A 236 -15.68 44.16 62.73
N ASP A 237 -16.82 44.61 62.18
CA ASP A 237 -17.02 45.53 61.09
C ASP A 237 -15.95 46.58 60.83
N GLN A 238 -15.39 46.57 59.64
CA GLN A 238 -14.84 47.72 58.98
C GLN A 238 -15.42 47.92 57.59
N PRO A 239 -15.68 49.15 57.14
CA PRO A 239 -16.45 49.44 55.92
C PRO A 239 -15.64 49.09 54.67
N GLN A 240 -16.27 48.25 53.88
CA GLN A 240 -15.78 47.89 52.54
C GLN A 240 -15.66 49.13 51.67
N ALA A 241 -14.42 49.56 51.42
CA ALA A 241 -14.14 50.40 50.25
C ALA A 241 -14.42 49.58 48.95
N SER A 242 -15.44 49.98 48.26
CA SER A 242 -15.83 49.43 46.98
C SER A 242 -14.76 49.72 45.92
N LEU A 243 -13.78 48.85 45.80
CA LEU A 243 -12.94 48.78 44.60
C LEU A 243 -13.71 47.98 43.55
N SER A 244 -14.48 48.64 42.70
CA SER A 244 -15.00 48.10 41.47
C SER A 244 -13.81 47.65 40.60
N PRO A 245 -13.71 46.38 40.16
CA PRO A 245 -12.71 46.01 39.20
C PRO A 245 -12.97 46.77 37.91
N GLU A 246 -12.09 47.74 37.61
CA GLU A 246 -12.08 48.41 36.31
C GLU A 246 -12.03 47.30 35.22
N LYS A 247 -13.13 47.20 34.49
CA LYS A 247 -13.15 46.50 33.21
C LYS A 247 -12.10 47.21 32.32
N LYS A 248 -10.88 46.77 32.32
CA LYS A 248 -9.91 47.11 31.26
C LYS A 248 -10.54 46.68 29.92
N SER A 249 -11.30 47.57 29.30
CA SER A 249 -11.73 47.35 27.91
C SER A 249 -10.46 47.24 27.08
N GLN A 250 -10.31 46.17 26.33
CA GLN A 250 -9.22 46.09 25.38
C GLN A 250 -9.22 47.37 24.52
N PRO A 251 -8.06 48.00 24.33
CA PRO A 251 -8.00 49.22 23.53
C PRO A 251 -8.60 48.96 22.15
N MET A 252 -9.40 49.90 21.65
CA MET A 252 -10.10 49.81 20.35
C MET A 252 -9.17 49.34 19.23
N LEU A 253 -7.91 49.78 19.30
CA LEU A 253 -6.85 49.39 18.37
C LEU A 253 -6.60 47.88 18.33
N LYS A 254 -6.52 47.21 19.47
CA LYS A 254 -6.32 45.73 19.55
C LYS A 254 -7.49 44.96 18.98
N ARG A 255 -8.73 45.43 19.18
CA ARG A 255 -9.93 44.83 18.60
C ARG A 255 -9.96 45.01 17.08
N GLY A 256 -9.66 46.21 16.59
CA GLY A 256 -9.56 46.51 15.17
C GLY A 256 -8.50 45.60 14.48
N LEU A 257 -7.34 45.43 15.10
CA LEU A 257 -6.28 44.59 14.58
C LEU A 257 -6.69 43.11 14.49
N VAL A 258 -7.32 42.57 15.52
CA VAL A 258 -7.82 41.16 15.51
C VAL A 258 -8.82 40.95 14.37
N ILE A 259 -9.77 41.88 14.19
CA ILE A 259 -10.76 41.79 13.13
C ILE A 259 -10.08 41.92 11.75
N ALA A 260 -9.18 42.87 11.58
CA ALA A 260 -8.46 43.06 10.31
C ALA A 260 -7.60 41.84 9.93
N CYS A 261 -6.87 41.25 10.88
CA CYS A 261 -6.10 40.03 10.65
C CYS A 261 -6.99 38.84 10.27
N THR A 262 -8.14 38.66 10.95
CA THR A 262 -9.05 37.56 10.61
C THR A 262 -9.66 37.75 9.22
N VAL A 263 -10.09 38.97 8.89
CA VAL A 263 -10.63 39.28 7.56
C VAL A 263 -9.56 39.08 6.48
N ALA A 264 -8.31 39.48 6.75
CA ALA A 264 -7.20 39.26 5.83
C ALA A 264 -6.95 37.76 5.56
N ILE A 265 -6.96 36.91 6.61
CA ILE A 265 -6.79 35.45 6.47
C ILE A 265 -7.96 34.86 5.65
N LEU A 266 -9.18 35.28 5.91
CA LEU A 266 -10.35 34.84 5.13
C LEU A 266 -10.24 35.28 3.66
N LEU A 267 -9.82 36.51 3.40
CA LEU A 267 -9.60 37.01 2.03
C LEU A 267 -8.49 36.20 1.33
N LEU A 268 -7.37 35.96 2.03
CA LEU A 268 -6.30 35.10 1.50
C LEU A 268 -6.83 33.70 1.13
N ARG A 269 -7.71 33.09 1.92
CA ARG A 269 -8.32 31.79 1.60
C ARG A 269 -9.18 31.83 0.34
N PHE A 270 -9.91 32.92 0.10
CA PHE A 270 -10.77 33.09 -1.08
C PHE A 270 -10.00 33.40 -2.36
N VAL A 271 -8.86 34.11 -2.25
CA VAL A 271 -8.09 34.57 -3.40
C VAL A 271 -6.98 33.59 -3.79
N ARG A 272 -6.54 32.73 -2.86
CA ARG A 272 -5.48 31.78 -3.16
C ARG A 272 -5.91 30.78 -4.24
N PRO A 273 -4.96 30.19 -4.99
CA PRO A 273 -5.23 29.10 -5.91
C PRO A 273 -5.98 27.94 -5.21
N SER A 274 -6.88 27.29 -5.93
CA SER A 274 -7.70 26.16 -5.45
C SER A 274 -7.27 24.83 -6.06
N ASP A 275 -5.98 24.71 -6.40
CA ASP A 275 -5.41 23.46 -6.86
C ASP A 275 -5.25 22.41 -5.74
N ALA A 276 -4.96 21.17 -6.12
CA ALA A 276 -4.86 20.03 -5.21
C ALA A 276 -3.84 20.26 -4.10
N THR A 277 -2.70 20.91 -4.39
CA THR A 277 -1.62 21.18 -3.43
C THR A 277 -2.08 22.08 -2.29
N TYR A 278 -2.77 23.18 -2.62
CA TYR A 278 -3.28 24.11 -1.60
C TYR A 278 -4.40 23.52 -0.77
N GLU A 279 -5.25 22.66 -1.37
CA GLU A 279 -6.29 21.94 -0.62
C GLU A 279 -5.69 20.90 0.31
N PHE A 280 -4.71 20.15 -0.17
CA PHE A 280 -3.99 19.16 0.63
C PHE A 280 -3.31 19.79 1.85
N LEU A 281 -2.54 20.85 1.67
CA LEU A 281 -1.89 21.58 2.76
C LEU A 281 -2.87 22.23 3.75
N SER A 282 -4.13 22.44 3.33
CA SER A 282 -5.21 22.95 4.20
C SER A 282 -5.88 21.84 5.00
N ALA A 283 -5.62 20.57 4.69
CA ALA A 283 -6.16 19.45 5.42
C ALA A 283 -5.70 19.50 6.89
N THR A 284 -6.57 19.08 7.80
CA THR A 284 -6.25 18.96 9.21
C THR A 284 -6.20 17.49 9.61
N LEU A 285 -5.05 17.04 10.13
CA LEU A 285 -4.84 15.63 10.46
C LEU A 285 -5.88 15.05 11.43
N PRO A 286 -6.37 15.78 12.46
CA PRO A 286 -7.46 15.28 13.30
C PRO A 286 -8.76 14.93 12.57
N LEU A 287 -8.98 15.42 11.37
CA LEU A 287 -10.14 15.06 10.54
C LEU A 287 -9.81 14.02 9.47
N ALA A 288 -8.55 13.70 9.28
CA ALA A 288 -8.11 12.76 8.24
C ALA A 288 -8.79 11.38 8.30
N PRO A 289 -9.02 10.73 9.48
CA PRO A 289 -9.74 9.46 9.55
C PRO A 289 -11.16 9.52 9.02
N PHE A 290 -11.80 10.69 9.13
CA PHE A 290 -13.18 10.87 8.67
C PHE A 290 -13.26 11.19 7.17
N LYS A 291 -12.18 11.68 6.56
CA LYS A 291 -12.12 11.87 5.10
C LYS A 291 -12.18 10.54 4.34
N GLY A 292 -11.66 9.46 4.92
CA GLY A 292 -11.73 8.12 4.35
C GLY A 292 -13.14 7.57 4.18
N LEU A 293 -14.12 8.17 4.89
CA LEU A 293 -15.54 7.81 4.75
C LEU A 293 -16.19 8.42 3.49
N ILE A 294 -15.54 9.36 2.84
CA ILE A 294 -16.02 10.02 1.63
C ILE A 294 -14.96 9.77 0.55
N TYR A 295 -15.28 8.87 -0.37
CA TYR A 295 -14.41 8.61 -1.51
C TYR A 295 -14.46 9.79 -2.47
N HIS A 296 -13.32 10.42 -2.69
CA HIS A 296 -13.10 11.37 -3.77
C HIS A 296 -12.07 10.77 -4.70
N PRO A 297 -12.48 10.19 -5.84
CA PRO A 297 -11.53 9.78 -6.86
C PRO A 297 -10.70 10.98 -7.30
N ASN A 298 -9.45 10.75 -7.63
CA ASN A 298 -8.62 11.81 -8.18
C ASN A 298 -9.18 12.15 -9.57
N GLN A 299 -9.82 13.30 -9.65
CA GLN A 299 -10.24 13.92 -10.91
C GLN A 299 -9.23 15.02 -11.29
N GLY A 300 -7.95 14.84 -10.96
CA GLY A 300 -6.93 15.80 -11.35
C GLY A 300 -7.11 16.17 -12.83
N SER A 301 -7.27 17.44 -13.10
CA SER A 301 -7.58 17.92 -14.44
C SER A 301 -6.34 17.79 -15.32
N VAL A 302 -6.22 16.66 -16.01
CA VAL A 302 -5.22 16.49 -17.08
C VAL A 302 -5.55 17.37 -18.29
N ALA A 303 -6.77 17.93 -18.37
CA ALA A 303 -7.25 18.76 -19.47
C ALA A 303 -6.43 20.05 -19.68
N GLU A 304 -5.67 20.50 -18.68
CA GLU A 304 -4.78 21.67 -18.79
C GLU A 304 -3.41 21.33 -19.38
N LEU A 305 -3.08 20.06 -19.51
CA LEU A 305 -1.82 19.64 -20.11
C LEU A 305 -1.82 19.84 -21.63
N PRO A 306 -0.69 20.25 -22.22
CA PRO A 306 -0.59 20.49 -23.64
C PRO A 306 -0.67 19.19 -24.44
N GLY A 307 -1.38 19.22 -25.58
CA GLY A 307 -1.50 18.11 -26.53
C GLY A 307 -2.90 17.98 -27.12
N ASP A 308 -3.04 17.13 -28.13
CA ASP A 308 -4.34 16.74 -28.70
C ASP A 308 -4.56 15.25 -28.44
N PHE A 309 -5.46 14.94 -27.53
CA PHE A 309 -5.82 13.59 -27.11
C PHE A 309 -7.27 13.25 -27.43
N SER A 310 -7.87 13.99 -28.40
CA SER A 310 -9.23 13.74 -28.89
C SER A 310 -9.44 12.34 -29.44
N TRP A 311 -8.36 11.63 -29.79
CA TRP A 311 -8.39 10.24 -30.24
C TRP A 311 -8.82 9.24 -29.15
N LEU A 312 -8.76 9.64 -27.85
CA LEU A 312 -9.30 8.86 -26.72
C LEU A 312 -10.74 9.24 -26.36
N GLU A 313 -11.20 10.43 -26.76
CA GLU A 313 -12.52 10.91 -26.35
C GLU A 313 -13.66 10.02 -26.86
N GLY A 314 -14.53 9.59 -25.97
CA GLY A 314 -15.67 8.74 -26.29
C GLY A 314 -15.31 7.35 -26.85
N LYS A 315 -14.04 6.96 -26.78
CA LYS A 315 -13.63 5.60 -27.15
C LYS A 315 -13.84 4.65 -25.98
N THR A 316 -14.18 3.42 -26.30
CA THR A 316 -14.25 2.29 -25.39
C THR A 316 -13.80 1.03 -26.11
N ALA A 317 -13.14 0.16 -25.38
CA ALA A 317 -12.77 -1.18 -25.84
C ALA A 317 -13.91 -2.20 -25.64
N LEU A 318 -15.06 -1.77 -25.12
CA LEU A 318 -16.20 -2.66 -24.90
C LEU A 318 -17.07 -2.78 -26.16
N ASP A 319 -17.28 -4.01 -26.61
CA ASP A 319 -18.12 -4.34 -27.74
C ASP A 319 -18.80 -5.72 -27.54
N ASP A 320 -19.56 -6.18 -28.49
CA ASP A 320 -20.09 -7.54 -28.48
C ASP A 320 -18.92 -8.54 -28.50
N PHE A 321 -19.05 -9.65 -27.75
CA PHE A 321 -18.05 -10.69 -27.77
C PHE A 321 -17.95 -11.30 -29.17
N PRO A 322 -16.78 -11.58 -29.73
CA PRO A 322 -16.61 -12.16 -31.03
C PRO A 322 -17.34 -13.50 -31.16
N ALA A 323 -18.03 -13.71 -32.27
CA ALA A 323 -18.70 -14.97 -32.53
C ALA A 323 -17.69 -16.00 -33.05
N PHE A 324 -17.24 -16.90 -32.16
CA PHE A 324 -16.40 -18.02 -32.56
C PHE A 324 -17.23 -19.27 -32.82
N ASP A 325 -16.92 -20.03 -33.88
CA ASP A 325 -17.66 -21.23 -34.27
C ASP A 325 -17.72 -22.31 -33.18
N TRP A 326 -16.71 -22.40 -32.33
CA TRP A 326 -16.58 -23.35 -31.25
C TRP A 326 -17.28 -22.90 -29.97
N LEU A 327 -17.62 -21.61 -29.85
CA LEU A 327 -18.27 -21.05 -28.68
C LEU A 327 -19.79 -21.15 -28.83
N ARG A 328 -20.42 -21.86 -27.91
CA ARG A 328 -21.88 -22.00 -27.91
C ARG A 328 -22.53 -20.79 -27.24
N THR A 329 -23.61 -20.31 -27.84
CA THR A 329 -24.37 -19.16 -27.36
C THR A 329 -25.58 -19.54 -26.48
N ASP A 330 -25.84 -20.83 -26.32
CA ASP A 330 -26.91 -21.34 -25.47
C ASP A 330 -26.41 -21.53 -24.04
N ASP A 331 -27.21 -21.11 -23.07
CA ASP A 331 -26.85 -21.02 -21.60
C ASP A 331 -26.34 -22.31 -20.95
N SER A 332 -26.36 -23.43 -21.65
CA SER A 332 -26.10 -24.73 -21.04
C SER A 332 -24.67 -25.24 -21.17
N SER A 333 -23.82 -24.66 -22.00
CA SER A 333 -22.40 -25.00 -22.13
C SER A 333 -21.66 -24.06 -23.10
N ASN A 334 -21.20 -22.94 -22.62
CA ASN A 334 -20.55 -21.90 -23.43
C ASN A 334 -19.12 -22.22 -23.92
N GLY A 335 -18.74 -23.46 -24.01
CA GLY A 335 -17.38 -23.84 -24.40
C GLY A 335 -16.34 -23.72 -23.32
N PHE A 336 -16.61 -22.98 -22.25
CA PHE A 336 -15.76 -22.87 -21.05
C PHE A 336 -16.46 -23.44 -19.83
N VAL A 337 -15.69 -24.13 -19.00
CA VAL A 337 -16.15 -24.57 -17.68
C VAL A 337 -16.00 -23.36 -16.74
N GLU A 338 -17.11 -22.96 -16.12
CA GLU A 338 -17.19 -21.90 -15.09
C GLU A 338 -16.89 -20.47 -15.52
N TRP A 339 -16.60 -20.21 -16.79
CA TRP A 339 -16.46 -18.86 -17.32
C TRP A 339 -17.42 -18.63 -18.51
N SER A 340 -17.98 -17.43 -18.61
CA SER A 340 -18.84 -17.05 -19.71
C SER A 340 -18.73 -15.56 -20.02
N PRO A 341 -18.55 -15.18 -21.29
CA PRO A 341 -18.58 -13.78 -21.70
C PRO A 341 -19.98 -13.14 -21.54
N PHE A 342 -21.00 -13.97 -21.30
CA PHE A 342 -22.38 -13.56 -21.17
C PHE A 342 -22.85 -13.52 -19.71
N LYS A 343 -22.00 -13.77 -18.74
CA LYS A 343 -22.34 -13.52 -17.35
C LYS A 343 -22.62 -12.03 -17.17
N ILE A 344 -23.85 -11.73 -16.80
CA ILE A 344 -24.28 -10.38 -16.49
C ILE A 344 -23.88 -10.11 -15.06
N ASN A 345 -22.82 -9.35 -14.86
CA ASN A 345 -22.52 -8.78 -13.56
C ASN A 345 -23.70 -7.91 -13.11
N HIS A 346 -24.10 -8.03 -11.88
CA HIS A 346 -25.20 -7.46 -11.09
C HIS A 346 -25.78 -6.09 -11.49
N THR A 347 -25.39 -5.49 -12.59
CA THR A 347 -25.93 -4.23 -13.10
C THR A 347 -26.38 -4.38 -14.54
N GLU A 348 -27.64 -4.04 -14.82
CA GLU A 348 -28.32 -4.12 -16.12
C GLU A 348 -27.64 -3.34 -17.28
N HIS A 349 -26.44 -2.77 -17.05
CA HIS A 349 -25.80 -1.87 -18.00
C HIS A 349 -24.62 -2.46 -18.78
N PHE A 350 -24.13 -3.68 -18.47
CA PHE A 350 -22.95 -4.24 -19.14
C PHE A 350 -23.29 -5.51 -19.93
N GLN A 351 -23.86 -5.33 -21.11
CA GLN A 351 -24.00 -6.40 -22.12
C GLN A 351 -22.75 -6.51 -23.01
N LYS A 352 -21.73 -5.64 -22.83
CA LYS A 352 -20.58 -5.56 -23.71
C LYS A 352 -19.34 -6.10 -23.01
N HIS A 353 -18.48 -6.73 -23.80
CA HIS A 353 -17.27 -7.39 -23.37
C HIS A 353 -16.04 -6.66 -23.92
N TYR A 354 -14.87 -6.84 -23.32
CA TYR A 354 -13.63 -6.33 -23.86
C TYR A 354 -13.34 -6.92 -25.23
N ASN A 355 -13.10 -6.04 -26.20
CA ASN A 355 -12.72 -6.40 -27.56
C ASN A 355 -11.45 -5.63 -27.96
N PRO A 356 -10.29 -6.31 -28.06
CA PRO A 356 -9.02 -5.68 -28.41
C PRO A 356 -9.06 -4.86 -29.70
N ALA A 357 -9.86 -5.29 -30.71
CA ALA A 357 -9.99 -4.56 -31.96
C ALA A 357 -10.62 -3.15 -31.83
N LYS A 358 -11.24 -2.86 -30.69
CA LYS A 358 -11.83 -1.56 -30.36
C LYS A 358 -10.96 -0.76 -29.40
N ASP A 359 -9.97 -1.40 -28.75
CA ASP A 359 -9.09 -0.76 -27.80
C ASP A 359 -8.12 0.18 -28.52
N PRO A 360 -8.20 1.50 -28.25
CA PRO A 360 -7.31 2.46 -28.88
C PRO A 360 -5.85 2.30 -28.45
N LEU A 361 -5.58 1.59 -27.33
CA LEU A 361 -4.24 1.35 -26.82
C LEU A 361 -3.67 -0.02 -27.22
N HIS A 362 -4.50 -0.90 -27.78
CA HIS A 362 -4.05 -2.26 -28.04
C HIS A 362 -2.97 -2.31 -29.15
N THR A 363 -1.90 -3.01 -28.83
CA THR A 363 -0.82 -3.40 -29.74
C THR A 363 -0.70 -4.92 -29.76
N ILE A 364 -0.49 -5.51 -30.92
CA ILE A 364 -0.44 -6.97 -31.09
C ILE A 364 0.71 -7.36 -32.02
N ASN A 365 1.42 -8.43 -31.64
CA ASN A 365 2.57 -8.92 -32.39
C ASN A 365 2.40 -10.34 -32.96
N LEU A 366 1.19 -10.85 -33.08
CA LEU A 366 0.93 -12.22 -33.55
C LEU A 366 1.27 -12.43 -35.05
N ASP A 367 1.40 -11.35 -35.79
CA ASP A 367 1.87 -11.33 -37.18
C ASP A 367 3.39 -11.21 -37.31
N GLN A 368 4.09 -10.97 -36.18
CA GLN A 368 5.53 -10.83 -36.19
C GLN A 368 6.25 -12.18 -36.20
N GLU A 369 7.49 -12.16 -36.68
CA GLU A 369 8.36 -13.33 -36.73
C GLU A 369 8.69 -13.83 -35.29
N ILE A 370 8.69 -15.17 -35.17
CA ILE A 370 9.25 -15.82 -33.97
C ILE A 370 10.73 -15.46 -33.86
N LEU A 371 11.21 -15.25 -32.66
CA LEU A 371 12.63 -14.97 -32.39
C LEU A 371 13.52 -16.05 -32.99
N GLU A 372 14.48 -15.61 -33.84
CA GLU A 372 15.23 -16.50 -34.73
C GLU A 372 15.84 -17.77 -34.13
N PRO A 373 16.56 -17.73 -33.00
CA PRO A 373 17.11 -18.96 -32.45
C PRO A 373 16.04 -19.96 -32.02
N ILE A 374 14.85 -19.49 -31.61
CA ILE A 374 13.75 -20.34 -31.17
C ILE A 374 12.98 -20.89 -32.39
N ARG A 375 12.79 -20.10 -33.40
CA ARG A 375 12.06 -20.51 -34.61
C ARG A 375 12.65 -21.80 -35.23
N GLU A 376 13.97 -21.88 -35.34
CA GLU A 376 14.62 -23.06 -35.91
C GLU A 376 14.31 -24.32 -35.07
N VAL A 377 14.39 -24.22 -33.74
CA VAL A 377 14.18 -25.33 -32.81
C VAL A 377 12.72 -25.80 -32.80
N LEU A 378 11.78 -24.86 -32.86
CA LEU A 378 10.33 -25.18 -32.93
C LEU A 378 9.98 -25.86 -34.27
N GLN A 379 10.48 -25.34 -35.39
CA GLN A 379 10.23 -25.92 -36.71
C GLN A 379 10.81 -27.34 -36.84
N ASN A 380 11.91 -27.66 -36.16
CA ASN A 380 12.50 -28.99 -36.13
C ASN A 380 11.71 -29.99 -35.22
N GLY A 381 10.68 -29.50 -34.49
CA GLY A 381 9.82 -30.37 -33.63
C GLY A 381 10.56 -30.97 -32.44
N THR A 382 11.68 -30.38 -32.03
CA THR A 382 12.46 -30.84 -30.88
C THR A 382 11.87 -30.45 -29.54
N VAL A 383 11.12 -29.36 -29.52
CA VAL A 383 10.42 -28.86 -28.32
C VAL A 383 9.04 -29.50 -28.23
N LYS A 384 8.77 -30.15 -27.10
CA LYS A 384 7.46 -30.74 -26.79
C LYS A 384 7.03 -30.29 -25.41
N ILE A 385 5.91 -29.59 -25.34
CA ILE A 385 5.36 -29.08 -24.09
C ILE A 385 4.15 -29.91 -23.69
N LYS A 386 4.38 -30.97 -22.92
CA LYS A 386 3.27 -31.80 -22.39
C LYS A 386 2.68 -31.18 -21.14
N HIS A 387 3.51 -30.54 -20.34
CA HIS A 387 3.14 -29.97 -19.04
C HIS A 387 3.58 -28.51 -18.99
N VAL A 388 2.80 -27.72 -18.23
CA VAL A 388 3.12 -26.32 -17.94
C VAL A 388 3.08 -26.11 -16.44
N ILE A 389 4.18 -25.67 -15.87
CA ILE A 389 4.28 -25.34 -14.44
C ILE A 389 4.60 -23.85 -14.34
N VAL A 390 3.73 -23.09 -13.68
CA VAL A 390 3.92 -21.68 -13.39
C VAL A 390 4.34 -21.55 -11.92
N ILE A 391 5.53 -21.06 -11.68
CA ILE A 391 6.03 -20.74 -10.34
C ILE A 391 5.89 -19.24 -10.12
N LYS A 392 5.01 -18.85 -9.21
CA LYS A 392 4.84 -17.48 -8.79
C LYS A 392 5.74 -17.21 -7.60
N LEU A 393 6.80 -16.44 -7.82
CA LEU A 393 7.85 -16.15 -6.86
C LEU A 393 7.41 -14.98 -5.97
N GLU A 394 7.01 -15.29 -4.75
CA GLU A 394 6.56 -14.30 -3.76
C GLU A 394 7.65 -13.28 -3.44
N SER A 395 7.29 -11.99 -3.47
CA SER A 395 8.17 -10.85 -3.10
C SER A 395 9.55 -10.85 -3.75
N ASN A 396 9.67 -11.39 -4.97
CA ASN A 396 10.96 -11.48 -5.65
C ASN A 396 11.24 -10.24 -6.50
N ARG A 397 12.27 -9.50 -6.11
CA ARG A 397 12.83 -8.42 -6.91
C ARG A 397 13.67 -8.99 -8.07
N GLN A 398 13.64 -8.33 -9.20
CA GLN A 398 14.44 -8.74 -10.36
C GLN A 398 15.95 -8.72 -10.07
N ASP A 399 16.43 -7.82 -9.22
CA ASP A 399 17.84 -7.67 -8.90
C ASP A 399 18.40 -8.69 -7.87
N VAL A 400 17.55 -9.62 -7.39
CA VAL A 400 17.95 -10.79 -6.58
C VAL A 400 17.76 -12.11 -7.30
N PHE A 401 17.27 -12.11 -8.55
CA PHE A 401 16.99 -13.31 -9.30
C PHE A 401 17.61 -13.25 -10.73
N PRO A 402 18.93 -13.55 -10.85
CA PRO A 402 19.91 -13.86 -9.82
C PRO A 402 20.35 -12.63 -9.02
N PHE A 403 20.95 -12.83 -7.84
CA PHE A 403 21.54 -11.76 -7.07
C PHE A 403 22.77 -11.19 -7.79
N ARG A 404 22.78 -9.87 -8.00
CA ARG A 404 23.81 -9.20 -8.82
C ARG A 404 24.62 -8.18 -8.04
N SER A 405 25.87 -8.02 -8.46
CA SER A 405 26.83 -7.08 -7.87
C SER A 405 26.47 -5.60 -8.11
N ASP A 406 25.64 -5.31 -9.12
CA ASP A 406 25.11 -3.99 -9.45
C ASP A 406 23.71 -3.74 -8.91
N SER A 407 23.15 -4.68 -8.11
CA SER A 407 21.80 -4.60 -7.56
C SER A 407 21.64 -3.44 -6.57
N TYR A 408 20.39 -2.98 -6.42
CA TYR A 408 20.06 -1.96 -5.43
C TYR A 408 20.33 -2.44 -3.98
N ILE A 409 20.05 -3.71 -3.69
CA ILE A 409 20.39 -4.32 -2.41
C ILE A 409 21.90 -4.33 -2.19
N MET A 410 22.69 -4.63 -3.23
CA MET A 410 24.14 -4.60 -3.12
C MET A 410 24.69 -3.20 -2.84
N LYS A 411 24.06 -2.15 -3.39
CA LYS A 411 24.36 -0.76 -3.04
C LYS A 411 24.19 -0.50 -1.54
N HIS A 412 23.09 -0.94 -0.93
CA HIS A 412 22.87 -0.82 0.50
C HIS A 412 23.87 -1.62 1.35
N ILE A 413 24.18 -2.83 0.92
CA ILE A 413 25.24 -3.63 1.57
C ILE A 413 26.57 -2.87 1.51
N LYS A 414 26.93 -2.30 0.38
CA LYS A 414 28.17 -1.53 0.21
C LYS A 414 28.20 -0.28 1.12
N GLU A 415 27.11 0.41 1.27
CA GLU A 415 26.98 1.56 2.17
C GLU A 415 27.21 1.15 3.64
N SER A 416 26.84 -0.07 4.03
CA SER A 416 27.06 -0.58 5.41
C SER A 416 28.53 -0.90 5.71
N PHE A 417 29.40 -0.94 4.70
CA PHE A 417 30.84 -1.14 4.83
C PHE A 417 31.67 0.11 4.53
N ASP A 418 31.07 1.29 4.58
CA ASP A 418 31.75 2.55 4.20
C ASP A 418 32.36 2.52 2.77
N GLY A 419 31.83 1.64 1.91
CA GLY A 419 32.18 1.54 0.52
C GLY A 419 33.15 0.40 0.12
N GLU A 420 33.83 -0.25 1.06
CA GLU A 420 34.73 -1.37 0.80
C GLU A 420 34.23 -2.65 1.46
N ILE A 421 33.76 -3.60 0.67
CA ILE A 421 33.28 -4.90 1.14
C ILE A 421 34.44 -5.89 1.19
N PRO A 422 34.63 -6.66 2.29
CA PRO A 422 35.63 -7.71 2.37
C PRO A 422 35.42 -8.75 1.25
N LYS A 423 36.52 -9.26 0.70
CA LYS A 423 36.49 -10.23 -0.42
C LYS A 423 35.72 -11.50 -0.05
N GLU A 424 35.86 -11.98 1.17
CA GLU A 424 35.13 -13.18 1.64
C GLU A 424 33.62 -12.98 1.63
N VAL A 425 33.14 -11.75 1.89
CA VAL A 425 31.72 -11.39 1.79
C VAL A 425 31.29 -11.34 0.33
N LEU A 426 32.10 -10.72 -0.55
CA LEU A 426 31.80 -10.68 -1.99
C LEU A 426 31.75 -12.09 -2.59
N ASP A 427 32.70 -12.96 -2.22
CA ASP A 427 32.75 -14.34 -2.69
C ASP A 427 31.51 -15.12 -2.25
N ARG A 428 31.04 -14.91 -1.02
CA ARG A 428 29.81 -15.51 -0.49
C ARG A 428 28.56 -14.98 -1.22
N LEU A 429 28.45 -13.66 -1.37
CA LEU A 429 27.32 -13.02 -2.04
C LEU A 429 27.22 -13.44 -3.52
N GLY A 430 28.33 -13.70 -4.18
CA GLY A 430 28.37 -14.13 -5.58
C GLY A 430 27.88 -15.57 -5.82
N THR A 431 27.62 -16.35 -4.77
CA THR A 431 27.17 -17.74 -4.88
C THR A 431 25.77 -17.98 -4.33
N LEU A 432 24.99 -16.91 -4.06
CA LEU A 432 23.69 -17.03 -3.38
C LEU A 432 22.61 -17.70 -4.23
N THR A 433 22.59 -17.48 -5.54
CA THR A 433 21.47 -17.85 -6.42
C THR A 433 21.90 -18.55 -7.72
N PRO A 434 22.57 -19.71 -7.62
CA PRO A 434 23.06 -20.43 -8.80
C PRO A 434 21.94 -20.99 -9.69
N MET A 435 20.79 -21.37 -9.14
CA MET A 435 19.67 -21.84 -9.96
C MET A 435 19.00 -20.71 -10.72
N ALA A 436 18.77 -19.57 -10.09
CA ALA A 436 18.26 -18.38 -10.77
C ALA A 436 19.20 -17.93 -11.91
N GLN A 437 20.52 -18.00 -11.69
CA GLN A 437 21.51 -17.74 -12.75
C GLN A 437 21.37 -18.71 -13.93
N ARG A 438 21.18 -20.01 -13.66
CA ARG A 438 20.99 -21.01 -14.72
C ARG A 438 19.66 -20.84 -15.47
N PHE A 439 18.59 -20.46 -14.77
CA PHE A 439 17.30 -20.23 -15.41
C PHE A 439 17.28 -18.97 -16.27
N THR A 440 17.87 -17.89 -15.78
CA THR A 440 17.85 -16.61 -16.50
C THR A 440 18.93 -16.49 -17.56
N GLY A 441 20.09 -17.15 -17.37
CA GLY A 441 21.27 -16.95 -18.17
C GLY A 441 22.02 -15.63 -17.85
N PHE A 442 21.54 -14.83 -16.90
CA PHE A 442 22.11 -13.52 -16.61
C PHE A 442 23.44 -13.62 -15.86
N GLU A 443 24.37 -12.75 -16.22
CA GLU A 443 25.61 -12.61 -15.46
C GLU A 443 25.35 -11.90 -14.13
N THR A 444 25.98 -12.41 -13.05
CA THR A 444 25.82 -11.84 -11.69
C THR A 444 26.79 -10.67 -11.44
N GLY A 445 27.84 -10.55 -12.24
CA GLY A 445 28.89 -9.52 -12.10
C GLY A 445 29.84 -9.73 -10.91
N PHE A 446 29.77 -10.86 -10.19
CA PHE A 446 30.73 -11.23 -9.16
C PHE A 446 31.87 -12.05 -9.74
N GLU A 447 33.11 -11.79 -9.30
CA GLU A 447 34.29 -12.54 -9.73
C GLU A 447 34.26 -14.01 -9.29
N SER A 448 33.62 -14.28 -8.16
CA SER A 448 33.48 -15.62 -7.58
C SER A 448 32.37 -16.48 -8.22
N SER A 449 31.52 -15.87 -9.05
CA SER A 449 30.44 -16.59 -9.71
C SER A 449 30.97 -17.57 -10.75
N GLU A 450 30.57 -18.82 -10.65
CA GLU A 450 30.84 -19.84 -11.67
C GLU A 450 30.05 -19.53 -12.94
N LYS A 451 30.65 -19.74 -14.10
CA LYS A 451 29.93 -19.70 -15.39
C LYS A 451 29.09 -20.98 -15.50
N LEU A 452 27.86 -20.92 -15.08
CA LEU A 452 26.91 -22.02 -15.16
C LEU A 452 26.28 -22.09 -16.56
N GLN A 453 26.03 -23.30 -17.04
CA GLN A 453 25.31 -23.47 -18.30
C GLN A 453 23.83 -23.16 -18.10
N PRO A 454 23.23 -22.25 -18.90
CA PRO A 454 21.82 -21.97 -18.83
C PRO A 454 20.95 -23.21 -19.13
N PHE A 455 19.75 -23.25 -18.55
CA PHE A 455 18.79 -24.30 -18.87
C PHE A 455 18.16 -24.12 -20.26
N GLY A 456 18.14 -22.92 -20.77
CA GLY A 456 17.46 -22.53 -22.01
C GLY A 456 16.05 -21.96 -21.78
N GLY A 457 15.66 -21.08 -22.68
CA GLY A 457 14.38 -20.39 -22.63
C GLY A 457 14.45 -18.90 -22.95
N ILE A 458 13.42 -18.17 -22.57
CA ILE A 458 13.28 -16.72 -22.78
C ILE A 458 13.29 -16.06 -21.42
N SER A 459 14.19 -15.11 -21.19
CA SER A 459 14.33 -14.37 -19.95
C SER A 459 14.22 -12.86 -20.18
N ALA A 460 13.34 -12.19 -19.46
CA ALA A 460 13.15 -10.75 -19.56
C ALA A 460 14.04 -9.99 -18.55
N LYS A 461 14.77 -8.99 -19.04
CA LYS A 461 15.57 -8.11 -18.18
C LYS A 461 14.73 -7.01 -17.53
N ASN A 462 13.70 -6.55 -18.21
CA ASN A 462 12.84 -5.42 -17.82
C ASN A 462 11.39 -5.85 -17.65
N ALA A 463 11.14 -6.86 -16.81
CA ALA A 463 9.79 -7.33 -16.53
C ALA A 463 9.17 -6.61 -15.33
N TYR A 464 7.91 -6.25 -15.48
CA TYR A 464 7.11 -5.58 -14.47
C TYR A 464 5.88 -6.43 -14.11
N THR A 465 5.50 -6.39 -12.85
CA THR A 465 4.24 -7.00 -12.43
C THR A 465 3.05 -6.11 -12.80
N SER A 466 1.90 -6.70 -13.09
CA SER A 466 0.63 -5.96 -13.29
C SER A 466 0.04 -5.41 -11.99
N GLY A 467 0.48 -5.90 -10.85
CA GLY A 467 0.06 -5.42 -9.53
C GLY A 467 1.05 -5.77 -8.46
N THR A 468 1.24 -4.87 -7.48
CA THR A 468 2.20 -5.05 -6.39
C THR A 468 1.65 -5.80 -5.18
N TYR A 469 0.54 -6.48 -5.36
CA TYR A 469 -0.09 -7.34 -4.36
C TYR A 469 -0.42 -8.69 -4.99
N THR A 470 -0.24 -9.76 -4.25
CA THR A 470 -0.34 -11.13 -4.78
C THR A 470 -1.63 -11.36 -5.57
N MET A 471 -2.80 -11.03 -5.01
CA MET A 471 -4.09 -11.18 -5.71
C MET A 471 -4.13 -10.43 -7.04
N LYS A 472 -3.70 -9.18 -7.06
CA LYS A 472 -3.66 -8.36 -8.28
C LYS A 472 -2.68 -8.89 -9.31
N SER A 473 -1.50 -9.32 -8.86
CA SER A 473 -0.50 -9.91 -9.73
C SER A 473 -0.92 -11.24 -10.34
N LEU A 474 -1.70 -12.05 -9.61
CA LEU A 474 -2.22 -13.32 -10.11
C LEU A 474 -3.15 -13.14 -11.31
N THR A 475 -3.98 -12.10 -11.34
CA THR A 475 -4.87 -11.83 -12.49
C THR A 475 -4.07 -11.58 -13.76
N GLY A 476 -2.98 -10.82 -13.69
CA GLY A 476 -2.09 -10.62 -14.81
C GLY A 476 -1.39 -11.91 -15.27
N THR A 477 -0.87 -12.69 -14.31
CA THR A 477 -0.10 -13.89 -14.60
C THR A 477 -0.96 -15.03 -15.16
N VAL A 478 -2.08 -15.32 -14.49
CA VAL A 478 -2.92 -16.50 -14.80
C VAL A 478 -4.00 -16.20 -15.82
N CYS A 479 -4.52 -14.97 -15.81
CA CYS A 479 -5.65 -14.58 -16.68
C CYS A 479 -5.26 -13.63 -17.81
N GLY A 480 -4.01 -13.13 -17.85
CA GLY A 480 -3.56 -12.22 -18.90
C GLY A 480 -4.28 -10.87 -18.93
N VAL A 481 -4.88 -10.45 -17.81
CA VAL A 481 -5.65 -9.21 -17.69
C VAL A 481 -5.08 -8.29 -16.63
N ASN A 482 -5.22 -6.98 -16.82
CA ASN A 482 -4.85 -6.02 -15.81
C ASN A 482 -5.83 -6.06 -14.62
N PRO A 483 -5.35 -6.01 -13.36
CA PRO A 483 -6.21 -5.98 -12.19
C PRO A 483 -7.04 -4.70 -12.11
N ILE A 484 -8.04 -4.67 -11.23
CA ILE A 484 -8.88 -3.49 -11.03
C ILE A 484 -8.03 -2.33 -10.51
N ALA A 485 -8.10 -1.19 -11.20
CA ALA A 485 -7.36 0.03 -10.84
C ALA A 485 -8.05 0.80 -9.70
N VAL A 486 -8.17 0.17 -8.53
CA VAL A 486 -8.78 0.73 -7.33
C VAL A 486 -7.93 0.42 -6.10
N PHE A 487 -8.19 1.13 -5.00
CA PHE A 487 -7.41 0.99 -3.77
C PHE A 487 -7.73 -0.27 -2.95
N ASN A 488 -8.74 -1.06 -3.35
CA ASN A 488 -9.12 -2.32 -2.70
C ASN A 488 -8.79 -3.53 -3.57
N ASN A 489 -8.63 -4.69 -2.93
CA ASN A 489 -8.53 -5.99 -3.59
C ASN A 489 -9.94 -6.54 -3.81
N LEU A 490 -10.50 -6.33 -4.98
CA LEU A 490 -11.88 -6.69 -5.32
C LEU A 490 -11.97 -7.74 -6.44
N GLU A 491 -10.86 -8.20 -6.98
CA GLU A 491 -10.81 -9.15 -8.10
C GLU A 491 -11.54 -10.46 -7.80
N TYR A 492 -11.56 -10.90 -6.53
CA TYR A 492 -12.30 -12.09 -6.10
C TYR A 492 -13.81 -11.89 -6.08
N TYR A 493 -14.28 -10.65 -6.12
CA TYR A 493 -15.70 -10.29 -6.04
C TYR A 493 -16.32 -10.02 -7.44
N HIS A 494 -15.50 -9.64 -8.41
CA HIS A 494 -15.90 -9.35 -9.77
C HIS A 494 -15.65 -10.54 -10.70
N ASP A 495 -16.44 -10.65 -11.76
CA ASP A 495 -16.18 -11.62 -12.82
C ASP A 495 -14.94 -11.21 -13.60
N ILE A 496 -13.99 -12.12 -13.75
CA ILE A 496 -12.78 -11.91 -14.56
C ILE A 496 -13.21 -11.82 -16.03
N TYR A 497 -12.91 -10.71 -16.68
CA TYR A 497 -13.46 -10.40 -18.01
C TYR A 497 -12.83 -11.17 -19.18
N GLN A 498 -11.78 -11.96 -18.97
CA GLN A 498 -11.20 -12.90 -19.93
C GLN A 498 -10.97 -14.27 -19.29
N PRO A 499 -11.06 -15.40 -20.06
CA PRO A 499 -10.79 -16.70 -19.48
C PRO A 499 -9.33 -16.84 -19.07
N CYS A 500 -9.10 -17.32 -17.85
CA CYS A 500 -7.76 -17.62 -17.36
C CYS A 500 -7.20 -18.93 -17.96
N LEU A 501 -5.89 -19.16 -17.84
CA LEU A 501 -5.26 -20.40 -18.32
C LEU A 501 -5.98 -21.68 -17.85
N PRO A 502 -6.40 -21.82 -16.57
CA PRO A 502 -7.15 -23.00 -16.15
C PRO A 502 -8.49 -23.15 -16.91
N HIS A 503 -9.24 -22.07 -17.13
CA HIS A 503 -10.47 -22.14 -17.93
C HIS A 503 -10.21 -22.65 -19.34
N ILE A 504 -9.14 -22.15 -19.98
CA ILE A 504 -8.75 -22.59 -21.34
C ILE A 504 -8.39 -24.08 -21.33
N PHE A 505 -7.51 -24.52 -20.44
CA PHE A 505 -7.08 -25.92 -20.39
C PHE A 505 -8.22 -26.88 -20.03
N ASN A 506 -9.12 -26.49 -19.13
CA ASN A 506 -10.32 -27.27 -18.82
C ASN A 506 -11.26 -27.36 -20.03
N SER A 507 -11.42 -26.26 -20.76
CA SER A 507 -12.21 -26.26 -22.03
C SER A 507 -11.61 -27.17 -23.09
N LEU A 508 -10.28 -27.16 -23.27
CA LEU A 508 -9.60 -28.10 -24.16
C LEU A 508 -9.79 -29.56 -23.69
N SER A 509 -9.77 -29.82 -22.37
CA SER A 509 -9.97 -31.14 -21.80
C SER A 509 -11.40 -31.67 -22.01
N ALA A 510 -12.37 -30.78 -22.12
CA ALA A 510 -13.78 -31.15 -22.35
C ALA A 510 -14.08 -31.50 -23.83
N GLN A 511 -13.11 -31.38 -24.73
CA GLN A 511 -13.31 -31.72 -26.14
C GLN A 511 -13.51 -33.24 -26.37
N PRO A 512 -14.34 -33.65 -27.35
CA PRO A 512 -14.68 -35.05 -27.58
C PRO A 512 -13.50 -35.97 -27.94
N ASN A 513 -12.40 -35.41 -28.43
CA ASN A 513 -11.18 -36.13 -28.80
C ASN A 513 -10.24 -36.41 -27.66
N LYS A 514 -10.55 -35.97 -26.45
CA LYS A 514 -9.67 -36.16 -25.26
C LYS A 514 -9.95 -37.49 -24.58
N THR A 515 -8.90 -38.24 -24.33
CA THR A 515 -8.97 -39.60 -23.73
C THR A 515 -7.63 -39.97 -23.07
N THR A 516 -7.69 -40.79 -22.06
CA THR A 516 -6.54 -41.44 -21.39
C THR A 516 -6.23 -42.84 -21.90
N GLU A 517 -6.99 -43.32 -22.90
CA GLU A 517 -6.88 -44.71 -23.39
C GLU A 517 -5.78 -44.88 -24.47
N THR A 518 -5.19 -43.80 -24.94
CA THR A 518 -4.12 -43.83 -25.96
C THR A 518 -2.78 -43.40 -25.39
N GLU A 519 -1.70 -43.73 -26.14
CA GLU A 519 -0.35 -43.23 -25.83
C GLU A 519 -0.07 -41.85 -26.48
N ASP A 520 -1.02 -41.37 -27.29
CA ASP A 520 -0.91 -40.04 -27.85
C ASP A 520 -1.22 -38.98 -26.79
N TRP A 521 -0.15 -38.40 -26.26
CA TRP A 521 -0.23 -37.42 -25.18
C TRP A 521 -0.98 -36.14 -25.59
N MET A 522 -1.13 -35.80 -26.84
CA MET A 522 -1.90 -34.63 -27.28
C MET A 522 -3.40 -34.82 -27.04
N SER A 523 -3.86 -36.10 -27.02
CA SER A 523 -5.24 -36.43 -26.62
C SER A 523 -5.48 -36.49 -25.10
N TRP A 524 -4.44 -36.40 -24.28
CA TRP A 524 -4.62 -36.48 -22.83
C TRP A 524 -5.29 -35.23 -22.30
N PRO A 525 -6.24 -35.34 -21.35
CA PRO A 525 -6.87 -34.18 -20.72
C PRO A 525 -5.90 -33.45 -19.79
N TRP A 526 -6.06 -32.15 -19.70
CA TRP A 526 -5.34 -31.33 -18.76
C TRP A 526 -5.91 -31.49 -17.35
N HIS A 527 -5.04 -31.46 -16.35
CA HIS A 527 -5.37 -31.34 -14.94
C HIS A 527 -4.85 -29.99 -14.45
N THR A 528 -5.75 -29.09 -14.06
CA THR A 528 -5.43 -27.73 -13.66
C THR A 528 -5.39 -27.63 -12.13
N MET A 529 -4.25 -27.26 -11.58
CA MET A 529 -4.00 -27.32 -10.15
C MET A 529 -3.37 -26.03 -9.64
N TRP A 530 -3.84 -25.60 -8.47
CA TRP A 530 -3.22 -24.56 -7.65
C TRP A 530 -2.54 -25.19 -6.45
N LEU A 531 -1.32 -24.74 -6.10
CA LEU A 531 -0.55 -25.25 -4.99
C LEU A 531 0.13 -24.12 -4.21
N GLN A 532 -0.07 -24.10 -2.89
CA GLN A 532 0.61 -23.18 -1.96
C GLN A 532 0.76 -23.78 -0.57
N SER A 533 1.78 -23.34 0.17
CA SER A 533 2.09 -23.85 1.53
C SER A 533 1.47 -23.01 2.64
N HIS A 534 0.79 -21.92 2.34
CA HIS A 534 0.15 -21.02 3.30
C HIS A 534 -1.37 -21.00 3.16
N TYR A 535 -2.05 -20.23 4.04
CA TYR A 535 -3.51 -20.17 4.11
C TYR A 535 -4.15 -19.63 2.83
N GLY A 536 -5.16 -20.35 2.32
CA GLY A 536 -6.03 -19.89 1.24
C GLY A 536 -6.93 -18.73 1.66
N THR A 537 -7.17 -18.55 2.95
CA THR A 537 -7.89 -17.39 3.50
C THR A 537 -7.09 -16.09 3.42
N TRP A 538 -5.78 -16.19 3.26
CA TRP A 538 -4.94 -15.03 2.97
C TRP A 538 -5.41 -14.37 1.68
N ASP A 539 -5.64 -13.07 1.76
CA ASP A 539 -5.98 -12.24 0.59
C ASP A 539 -7.19 -12.75 -0.23
N LYS A 540 -8.08 -13.50 0.41
CA LYS A 540 -9.25 -14.09 -0.26
C LYS A 540 -8.92 -15.03 -1.42
N GLN A 541 -7.74 -15.64 -1.44
CA GLN A 541 -7.34 -16.56 -2.50
C GLN A 541 -8.30 -17.74 -2.63
N TYR A 542 -8.88 -18.23 -1.54
CA TYR A 542 -9.90 -19.28 -1.54
C TYR A 542 -11.11 -18.94 -2.44
N ALA A 543 -11.38 -17.65 -2.69
CA ALA A 543 -12.44 -17.22 -3.60
C ALA A 543 -11.91 -16.96 -5.02
N LEU A 544 -10.70 -16.41 -5.13
CA LEU A 544 -10.09 -16.05 -6.40
C LEU A 544 -9.64 -17.29 -7.21
N THR A 545 -8.97 -18.26 -6.59
CA THR A 545 -8.39 -19.41 -7.30
C THR A 545 -9.44 -20.30 -7.97
N PRO A 546 -10.60 -20.62 -7.35
CA PRO A 546 -11.70 -21.25 -8.06
C PRO A 546 -12.29 -20.38 -9.17
N ALA A 547 -12.40 -19.04 -8.94
CA ALA A 547 -12.90 -18.11 -9.96
C ALA A 547 -11.96 -18.02 -11.18
N MET A 548 -10.69 -18.38 -11.06
CA MET A 548 -9.74 -18.54 -12.17
C MET A 548 -9.88 -19.86 -12.91
N GLY A 549 -10.71 -20.79 -12.42
CA GLY A 549 -11.01 -22.08 -13.06
C GLY A 549 -10.08 -23.24 -12.69
N PHE A 550 -9.31 -23.16 -11.59
CA PHE A 550 -8.52 -24.30 -11.13
C PHE A 550 -9.45 -25.44 -10.69
N SER A 551 -9.23 -26.65 -11.21
CA SER A 551 -10.02 -27.84 -10.86
C SER A 551 -9.64 -28.44 -9.52
N GLU A 552 -8.43 -28.15 -9.05
CA GLU A 552 -7.92 -28.56 -7.74
C GLU A 552 -7.14 -27.43 -7.11
N VAL A 553 -7.50 -27.09 -5.86
CA VAL A 553 -6.83 -26.05 -5.07
C VAL A 553 -6.29 -26.68 -3.82
N VAL A 554 -4.98 -26.62 -3.64
CA VAL A 554 -4.24 -27.18 -2.51
C VAL A 554 -3.53 -26.06 -1.78
N ASP A 555 -4.04 -25.74 -0.62
CA ASP A 555 -3.51 -24.75 0.31
C ASP A 555 -3.23 -25.40 1.68
N LYS A 556 -2.81 -24.61 2.64
CA LYS A 556 -2.51 -25.11 3.99
C LYS A 556 -3.71 -25.78 4.63
N GLU A 557 -4.90 -25.18 4.51
CA GLU A 557 -6.13 -25.76 5.08
C GLU A 557 -6.44 -27.12 4.48
N TYR A 558 -6.33 -27.25 3.18
CA TYR A 558 -6.51 -28.52 2.48
C TYR A 558 -5.47 -29.55 2.92
N LEU A 559 -4.21 -29.18 3.06
CA LEU A 559 -3.15 -30.09 3.50
C LEU A 559 -3.38 -30.56 4.94
N GLU A 560 -3.79 -29.70 5.85
CA GLU A 560 -4.07 -30.04 7.24
C GLU A 560 -5.30 -30.93 7.39
N GLU A 561 -6.29 -30.81 6.53
CA GLU A 561 -7.52 -31.58 6.58
C GLU A 561 -7.42 -32.94 5.86
N PHE A 562 -6.77 -32.97 4.68
CA PHE A 562 -6.83 -34.15 3.79
C PHE A 562 -5.48 -34.78 3.50
N ASN A 563 -4.36 -34.12 3.73
CA ASN A 563 -3.02 -34.56 3.32
C ASN A 563 -1.93 -34.30 4.36
N ASP A 564 -2.23 -34.50 5.64
CA ASP A 564 -1.32 -34.25 6.77
C ASP A 564 -0.01 -35.07 6.70
N LYS A 565 0.01 -36.19 5.92
CA LYS A 565 1.20 -37.04 5.74
C LYS A 565 2.42 -36.28 5.15
N TYR A 566 2.19 -35.15 4.49
CA TYR A 566 3.28 -34.30 3.94
C TYR A 566 3.74 -33.24 4.92
N LEU A 567 2.99 -33.01 5.99
CA LEU A 567 3.27 -31.97 6.95
C LEU A 567 4.28 -32.41 8.00
N PRO A 568 5.12 -31.56 8.54
CA PRO A 568 6.00 -31.88 9.65
C PRO A 568 5.19 -32.23 10.91
N GLU A 569 5.70 -33.13 11.76
CA GLU A 569 5.05 -33.56 13.01
C GLU A 569 4.85 -32.40 14.00
N GLU A 570 5.75 -31.42 14.02
CA GLU A 570 5.62 -30.21 14.83
C GLU A 570 4.71 -29.20 14.10
N LYS A 571 3.57 -28.91 14.70
CA LYS A 571 2.72 -27.81 14.24
C LYS A 571 3.41 -26.50 14.54
N HIS A 572 3.81 -25.81 13.49
CA HIS A 572 4.29 -24.45 13.61
C HIS A 572 3.10 -23.48 13.65
N ASP A 573 3.18 -22.46 14.53
CA ASP A 573 2.23 -21.34 14.56
C ASP A 573 2.32 -20.48 13.29
N HIS A 574 3.30 -20.79 12.43
CA HIS A 574 3.57 -20.13 11.16
C HIS A 574 3.20 -21.04 9.97
N ASP A 575 3.15 -20.42 8.77
CA ASP A 575 2.93 -21.14 7.53
C ASP A 575 4.05 -22.17 7.27
N TYR A 576 3.75 -23.17 6.45
CA TYR A 576 4.72 -24.20 6.13
C TYR A 576 5.74 -23.69 5.11
N PRO A 577 7.01 -24.08 5.22
CA PRO A 577 8.02 -23.80 4.19
C PRO A 577 7.68 -24.46 2.85
N ASP A 578 8.04 -23.82 1.73
CA ASP A 578 7.75 -24.34 0.39
C ASP A 578 8.30 -25.77 0.17
N LYS A 579 9.47 -26.09 0.70
CA LYS A 579 10.04 -27.45 0.63
C LYS A 579 9.16 -28.54 1.28
N THR A 580 8.23 -28.19 2.15
CA THR A 580 7.23 -29.11 2.71
C THR A 580 6.37 -29.75 1.63
N LEU A 581 6.14 -29.03 0.53
CA LEU A 581 5.33 -29.51 -0.59
C LEU A 581 6.07 -30.43 -1.57
N ASN A 582 7.38 -30.63 -1.42
CA ASN A 582 8.17 -31.44 -2.35
C ASN A 582 7.64 -32.87 -2.47
N GLY A 583 7.21 -33.49 -1.34
CA GLY A 583 6.60 -34.82 -1.34
C GLY A 583 5.26 -34.85 -2.08
N TYR A 584 4.42 -33.86 -1.82
CA TYR A 584 3.12 -33.73 -2.49
C TYR A 584 3.30 -33.50 -4.00
N LEU A 585 4.18 -32.59 -4.40
CA LEU A 585 4.46 -32.31 -5.78
C LEU A 585 4.99 -33.54 -6.54
N ARG A 586 5.87 -34.33 -5.90
CA ARG A 586 6.37 -35.60 -6.49
C ARG A 586 5.20 -36.58 -6.75
N ASP A 587 4.29 -36.73 -5.80
CA ASP A 587 3.13 -37.63 -5.95
C ASP A 587 2.20 -37.12 -7.08
N VAL A 588 1.92 -35.83 -7.15
CA VAL A 588 1.10 -35.21 -8.21
C VAL A 588 1.72 -35.42 -9.60
N ILE A 589 3.03 -35.22 -9.74
CA ILE A 589 3.74 -35.42 -10.99
C ILE A 589 3.71 -36.90 -11.41
N THR A 590 3.93 -37.82 -10.46
CA THR A 590 3.87 -39.24 -10.71
C THR A 590 2.47 -39.67 -11.12
N GLU A 591 1.44 -39.17 -10.43
CA GLU A 591 0.04 -39.46 -10.72
C GLU A 591 -0.38 -38.95 -12.11
N ALA A 592 0.06 -37.72 -12.49
CA ALA A 592 -0.22 -37.17 -13.81
C ALA A 592 0.32 -38.07 -14.93
N LYS A 593 1.53 -38.61 -14.78
CA LYS A 593 2.13 -39.56 -15.71
C LYS A 593 1.36 -40.88 -15.76
N GLU A 594 1.04 -41.47 -14.60
CA GLU A 594 0.33 -42.76 -14.51
C GLU A 594 -1.11 -42.67 -15.07
N LYS A 595 -1.82 -41.58 -14.82
CA LYS A 595 -3.19 -41.38 -15.28
C LYS A 595 -3.29 -40.79 -16.67
N LYS A 596 -2.17 -40.61 -17.35
CA LYS A 596 -2.09 -39.99 -18.69
C LYS A 596 -2.82 -38.64 -18.73
N ARG A 597 -2.41 -37.71 -17.88
CA ARG A 597 -2.91 -36.35 -17.79
C ARG A 597 -1.81 -35.35 -18.10
N ARG A 598 -2.15 -34.30 -18.78
CA ARG A 598 -1.29 -33.13 -18.92
C ARG A 598 -1.46 -32.27 -17.70
N LEU A 599 -0.37 -31.77 -17.14
CA LEU A 599 -0.42 -30.97 -15.92
C LEU A 599 -0.29 -29.49 -16.26
N PHE A 600 -1.26 -28.70 -15.80
CA PHE A 600 -1.12 -27.27 -15.61
C PHE A 600 -1.11 -26.99 -14.13
N LEU A 601 0.04 -26.70 -13.57
CA LEU A 601 0.22 -26.44 -12.15
C LEU A 601 0.69 -25.00 -11.95
N THR A 602 0.02 -24.25 -11.08
CA THR A 602 0.52 -22.96 -10.57
C THR A 602 0.92 -23.12 -9.12
N HIS A 603 2.18 -22.86 -8.82
CA HIS A 603 2.71 -22.86 -7.45
C HIS A 603 3.05 -21.44 -7.02
N LEU A 604 2.42 -20.98 -5.93
CA LEU A 604 2.78 -19.75 -5.26
C LEU A 604 3.73 -20.04 -4.12
N THR A 605 4.95 -19.48 -4.18
CA THR A 605 5.93 -19.59 -3.07
C THR A 605 5.56 -18.67 -1.92
N HIS A 606 6.12 -18.90 -0.73
CA HIS A 606 5.77 -18.14 0.46
C HIS A 606 6.97 -17.66 1.29
N ASN A 607 8.08 -18.39 1.32
CA ASN A 607 9.18 -18.11 2.24
C ASN A 607 9.77 -16.71 2.16
N THR A 608 9.72 -16.08 0.99
CA THR A 608 10.23 -14.73 0.72
C THR A 608 9.26 -13.62 1.12
N HIS A 609 8.03 -13.98 1.54
CA HIS A 609 7.10 -13.05 2.16
C HIS A 609 7.60 -12.60 3.55
N THR A 610 7.39 -11.33 3.87
CA THR A 610 7.68 -10.81 5.22
C THR A 610 6.90 -11.63 6.28
N PRO A 611 7.48 -12.05 7.41
CA PRO A 611 8.77 -11.66 8.02
C PRO A 611 10.01 -12.44 7.53
N TYR A 612 10.00 -13.00 6.33
CA TYR A 612 11.12 -13.73 5.72
C TYR A 612 11.48 -14.99 6.49
N TYR A 613 10.53 -15.92 6.59
CA TYR A 613 10.69 -17.15 7.37
C TYR A 613 11.37 -18.25 6.56
N LYS A 614 12.37 -18.89 7.15
CA LYS A 614 12.92 -20.17 6.69
C LYS A 614 13.18 -21.10 7.90
N PRO A 615 13.16 -22.41 7.70
CA PRO A 615 13.61 -23.35 8.74
C PRO A 615 15.08 -23.17 9.10
N GLY A 616 15.42 -23.42 10.38
CA GLY A 616 16.78 -23.35 10.90
C GLY A 616 17.27 -21.92 11.12
N ASP A 617 18.55 -21.79 11.37
CA ASP A 617 19.20 -20.51 11.67
C ASP A 617 19.42 -19.68 10.39
N TYR A 618 19.43 -18.35 10.56
CA TYR A 618 19.80 -17.41 9.48
C TYR A 618 21.31 -17.26 9.48
N GLU A 619 21.89 -17.42 8.29
CA GLU A 619 23.32 -17.16 8.11
C GLU A 619 23.60 -15.66 8.07
N GLU A 620 24.70 -15.24 8.64
CA GLU A 620 25.20 -13.88 8.50
C GLU A 620 25.89 -13.77 7.12
N LEU A 621 25.14 -13.40 6.08
CA LEU A 621 25.62 -13.32 4.71
C LEU A 621 26.62 -12.19 4.50
N PHE A 622 26.43 -11.08 5.25
CA PHE A 622 27.33 -9.94 5.28
C PHE A 622 27.41 -9.38 6.70
N GLY A 623 28.49 -8.69 7.03
CA GLY A 623 28.68 -8.12 8.38
C GLY A 623 27.68 -7.02 8.73
N ASN A 624 27.62 -6.66 10.02
CA ASN A 624 26.77 -5.57 10.55
C ASN A 624 25.29 -5.74 10.22
N THR A 625 24.71 -6.87 10.61
CA THR A 625 23.31 -7.23 10.38
C THR A 625 22.33 -6.63 11.39
N ALA A 626 22.64 -5.47 12.01
CA ALA A 626 21.73 -4.78 12.93
C ALA A 626 20.76 -3.85 12.18
N GLY A 627 19.58 -3.63 12.74
CA GLY A 627 18.58 -2.72 12.20
C GLY A 627 18.06 -3.16 10.82
N TRP A 628 18.17 -2.30 9.81
CA TRP A 628 17.69 -2.58 8.46
C TRP A 628 18.48 -3.68 7.76
N ASN A 629 19.77 -3.81 8.06
CA ASN A 629 20.61 -4.87 7.54
C ASN A 629 20.13 -6.25 7.98
N GLU A 630 19.50 -6.37 9.16
CA GLU A 630 18.88 -7.63 9.59
C GLU A 630 17.76 -8.06 8.64
N LYS A 631 16.90 -7.14 8.23
CA LYS A 631 15.81 -7.46 7.29
C LYS A 631 16.36 -7.88 5.93
N ILE A 632 17.35 -7.16 5.40
CA ILE A 632 18.02 -7.53 4.14
C ILE A 632 18.68 -8.90 4.27
N ASN A 633 19.38 -9.16 5.37
CA ASN A 633 20.00 -10.46 5.61
C ASN A 633 18.98 -11.60 5.68
N ARG A 634 17.85 -11.39 6.36
CA ARG A 634 16.76 -12.37 6.41
C ARG A 634 16.14 -12.59 5.04
N TYR A 635 15.86 -11.53 4.30
CA TYR A 635 15.33 -11.61 2.95
C TYR A 635 16.27 -12.41 2.02
N LEU A 636 17.56 -12.08 2.00
CA LEU A 636 18.53 -12.82 1.18
C LEU A 636 18.67 -14.29 1.60
N ASN A 637 18.56 -14.61 2.91
CA ASN A 637 18.52 -16.00 3.37
C ASN A 637 17.30 -16.76 2.81
N THR A 638 16.16 -16.12 2.70
CA THR A 638 14.97 -16.75 2.09
C THR A 638 15.07 -16.85 0.58
N ILE A 639 15.75 -15.92 -0.08
CA ILE A 639 16.10 -16.03 -1.51
C ILE A 639 17.03 -17.25 -1.75
N VAL A 640 18.05 -17.45 -0.92
CA VAL A 640 18.90 -18.66 -0.99
C VAL A 640 18.08 -19.94 -0.81
N TYR A 641 17.21 -19.95 0.19
CA TYR A 641 16.33 -21.11 0.45
C TYR A 641 15.39 -21.40 -0.73
N GLN A 642 14.87 -20.38 -1.37
CA GLN A 642 14.04 -20.51 -2.57
C GLN A 642 14.87 -21.01 -3.78
N ASP A 643 16.10 -20.55 -3.94
CA ASP A 643 17.00 -21.00 -5.02
C ASP A 643 17.32 -22.49 -4.85
N GLU A 644 17.58 -22.95 -3.63
CA GLU A 644 17.74 -24.38 -3.32
C GLU A 644 16.46 -25.17 -3.59
N TRP A 645 15.27 -24.62 -3.27
CA TRP A 645 14.01 -25.25 -3.58
C TRP A 645 13.80 -25.41 -5.09
N LEU A 646 14.22 -24.45 -5.90
CA LEU A 646 14.18 -24.58 -7.36
C LEU A 646 15.05 -25.75 -7.84
N ALA A 647 16.17 -26.06 -7.19
CA ALA A 647 16.97 -27.24 -7.47
C ALA A 647 16.19 -28.54 -7.15
N ASP A 648 15.44 -28.55 -6.02
CA ASP A 648 14.59 -29.70 -5.67
C ASP A 648 13.50 -29.92 -6.73
N ILE A 649 12.88 -28.86 -7.26
CA ILE A 649 11.90 -28.95 -8.34
C ILE A 649 12.48 -29.59 -9.59
N MET A 650 13.66 -29.11 -10.01
CA MET A 650 14.37 -29.69 -11.17
C MET A 650 14.72 -31.16 -10.94
N GLN A 651 15.10 -31.53 -9.72
CA GLN A 651 15.37 -32.92 -9.38
C GLN A 651 14.08 -33.79 -9.47
N ILE A 652 12.96 -33.30 -8.95
CA ILE A 652 11.67 -34.01 -9.00
C ILE A 652 11.23 -34.24 -10.46
N LEU A 653 11.37 -33.24 -11.33
CA LEU A 653 11.07 -33.37 -12.74
C LEU A 653 11.98 -34.37 -13.44
N ASN A 654 13.28 -34.36 -13.12
CA ASN A 654 14.25 -35.29 -13.69
C ASN A 654 14.03 -36.74 -13.25
N GLU A 655 13.69 -36.96 -11.98
CA GLU A 655 13.35 -38.29 -11.42
C GLU A 655 12.14 -38.94 -12.12
N ASN A 656 11.25 -38.11 -12.70
CA ASN A 656 10.04 -38.52 -13.41
C ASN A 656 10.18 -38.46 -14.94
N ASP A 657 11.38 -38.20 -15.49
CA ASP A 657 11.64 -38.02 -16.93
C ASP A 657 10.80 -36.90 -17.58
N MET A 658 10.38 -35.90 -16.81
CA MET A 658 9.51 -34.83 -17.26
C MET A 658 10.24 -33.52 -17.61
N THR A 659 11.53 -33.42 -17.34
CA THR A 659 12.30 -32.19 -17.55
C THR A 659 12.25 -31.71 -19.00
N ASP A 660 12.38 -32.62 -19.99
CA ASP A 660 12.39 -32.31 -21.42
C ASP A 660 10.98 -32.09 -22.02
N GLU A 661 9.93 -32.26 -21.21
CA GLU A 661 8.52 -32.19 -21.65
C GLU A 661 7.72 -31.12 -20.88
N THR A 662 8.38 -30.38 -20.01
CA THR A 662 7.77 -29.37 -19.14
C THR A 662 8.24 -27.98 -19.47
N LEU A 663 7.30 -27.08 -19.73
CA LEU A 663 7.57 -25.64 -19.74
C LEU A 663 7.47 -25.10 -18.31
N LEU A 664 8.58 -24.61 -17.77
CA LEU A 664 8.60 -23.88 -16.52
C LEU A 664 8.48 -22.38 -16.78
N VAL A 665 7.49 -21.76 -16.20
CA VAL A 665 7.30 -20.30 -16.26
C VAL A 665 7.51 -19.75 -14.84
N MET A 666 8.41 -18.81 -14.69
CA MET A 666 8.67 -18.19 -13.39
C MET A 666 8.46 -16.68 -13.49
N ALA A 667 7.71 -16.15 -12.55
CA ALA A 667 7.49 -14.71 -12.47
C ALA A 667 7.36 -14.26 -11.01
N GLY A 668 8.02 -13.16 -10.65
CA GLY A 668 7.76 -12.51 -9.37
C GLY A 668 6.31 -12.03 -9.33
N ASP A 669 5.64 -12.18 -8.18
CA ASP A 669 4.31 -11.58 -8.02
C ASP A 669 4.42 -10.07 -7.87
N HIS A 670 5.29 -9.62 -7.00
CA HIS A 670 5.79 -8.26 -6.88
C HIS A 670 7.21 -8.29 -6.28
N GLY A 671 7.89 -7.18 -6.30
CA GLY A 671 9.11 -6.99 -5.53
C GLY A 671 8.80 -6.43 -4.14
N LEU A 672 9.76 -5.72 -3.59
CA LEU A 672 9.59 -4.98 -2.34
C LEU A 672 10.41 -3.69 -2.37
N SER A 673 9.90 -2.64 -1.74
CA SER A 673 10.69 -1.46 -1.42
C SER A 673 11.50 -1.69 -0.14
N LEU A 674 12.69 -1.14 -0.10
CA LEU A 674 13.51 -1.16 1.11
C LEU A 674 13.10 0.02 2.01
N PRO A 675 13.34 -0.06 3.31
CA PRO A 675 12.95 1.00 4.24
C PRO A 675 13.57 2.37 3.96
N ASN A 676 14.75 2.41 3.34
CA ASN A 676 15.40 3.66 2.95
C ASN A 676 14.70 4.32 1.74
N ASP A 677 13.84 3.61 1.03
CA ASP A 677 13.04 4.13 -0.08
C ASP A 677 11.74 4.81 0.42
N GLY A 678 11.56 4.92 1.74
CA GLY A 678 10.33 5.45 2.35
C GLY A 678 9.22 4.40 2.55
N GLY A 679 9.44 3.14 2.14
CA GLY A 679 8.48 2.06 2.28
C GLY A 679 8.66 1.27 3.57
N VAL A 680 7.59 1.08 4.34
CA VAL A 680 7.56 0.15 5.48
C VAL A 680 7.27 -1.26 5.03
N THR A 681 6.49 -1.37 3.99
CA THR A 681 6.18 -2.62 3.31
C THR A 681 6.27 -2.41 1.80
N ALA A 682 6.38 -3.48 1.04
CA ALA A 682 6.33 -3.46 -0.43
C ALA A 682 5.12 -2.70 -1.00
N ASN A 683 4.11 -2.50 -0.17
CA ASN A 683 2.79 -2.05 -0.55
C ASN A 683 2.52 -0.56 -0.28
N HIS A 684 3.48 0.19 0.25
CA HIS A 684 3.26 1.57 0.67
C HIS A 684 4.11 2.60 -0.08
N ASP A 685 5.04 2.14 -0.91
CA ASP A 685 5.87 3.03 -1.73
C ASP A 685 5.82 2.60 -3.20
N PRO A 686 5.44 3.50 -4.13
CA PRO A 686 5.44 3.23 -5.55
C PRO A 686 6.85 3.17 -6.17
N HIS A 687 7.86 2.82 -5.40
CA HIS A 687 9.24 2.63 -5.83
C HIS A 687 9.35 1.51 -6.86
N VAL A 688 10.21 1.67 -7.86
CA VAL A 688 10.42 0.70 -8.95
C VAL A 688 10.74 -0.71 -8.44
N GLY A 689 11.43 -0.83 -7.31
CA GLY A 689 11.76 -2.12 -6.69
C GLY A 689 10.56 -2.98 -6.28
N SER A 690 9.36 -2.37 -6.13
CA SER A 690 8.11 -3.11 -5.88
C SER A 690 7.50 -3.66 -7.17
N PHE A 691 7.84 -3.13 -8.33
CA PHE A 691 7.24 -3.48 -9.62
C PHE A 691 8.15 -4.32 -10.51
N HIS A 692 9.47 -4.14 -10.41
CA HIS A 692 10.45 -4.82 -11.24
C HIS A 692 10.74 -6.21 -10.71
N VAL A 693 10.31 -7.23 -11.47
CA VAL A 693 10.26 -8.65 -11.06
C VAL A 693 10.96 -9.55 -12.08
N PRO A 694 11.46 -10.73 -11.69
CA PRO A 694 11.87 -11.75 -12.65
C PRO A 694 10.69 -12.25 -13.48
N LEU A 695 10.92 -12.52 -14.76
CA LEU A 695 9.98 -13.19 -15.64
C LEU A 695 10.76 -14.01 -16.69
N LEU A 696 10.45 -15.30 -16.76
CA LEU A 696 11.11 -16.19 -17.70
C LEU A 696 10.25 -17.40 -18.07
N PHE A 697 10.55 -17.98 -19.23
CA PHE A 697 9.98 -19.22 -19.74
C PHE A 697 11.16 -20.18 -19.99
N SER A 698 11.25 -21.25 -19.24
CA SER A 698 12.38 -22.19 -19.35
C SER A 698 11.94 -23.55 -19.89
N HIS A 699 12.67 -24.02 -20.89
CA HIS A 699 12.54 -25.36 -21.41
C HIS A 699 13.91 -25.80 -21.95
N PRO A 700 14.45 -26.99 -21.59
CA PRO A 700 15.85 -27.35 -21.88
C PRO A 700 16.18 -27.51 -23.37
N LYS A 701 15.16 -27.62 -24.20
CA LYS A 701 15.35 -27.69 -25.68
C LYS A 701 15.25 -26.32 -26.37
N LEU A 702 14.91 -25.26 -25.65
CA LEU A 702 14.94 -23.90 -26.17
C LEU A 702 16.35 -23.31 -26.06
N PRO A 703 16.81 -22.53 -27.02
CA PRO A 703 18.01 -21.72 -26.84
C PRO A 703 17.74 -20.63 -25.80
N GLN A 704 18.79 -20.22 -25.08
CA GLN A 704 18.70 -19.10 -24.14
C GLN A 704 18.58 -17.78 -24.89
N ILE A 705 17.53 -17.02 -24.62
CA ILE A 705 17.30 -15.68 -25.18
C ILE A 705 17.04 -14.70 -24.06
N GLU A 706 17.64 -13.54 -24.17
CA GLU A 706 17.40 -12.40 -23.30
C GLU A 706 16.53 -11.38 -24.04
N VAL A 707 15.44 -10.92 -23.39
CA VAL A 707 14.56 -9.86 -23.90
C VAL A 707 14.84 -8.58 -23.13
N ASP A 708 15.36 -7.57 -23.84
CA ASP A 708 15.71 -6.27 -23.26
C ASP A 708 14.52 -5.31 -23.15
N SER A 709 13.55 -5.45 -24.07
CA SER A 709 12.33 -4.63 -24.05
C SER A 709 11.55 -4.77 -22.74
N ALA A 710 10.88 -3.71 -22.33
CA ALA A 710 10.00 -3.79 -21.18
C ALA A 710 8.81 -4.70 -21.46
N VAL A 711 8.47 -5.54 -20.49
CA VAL A 711 7.35 -6.48 -20.55
C VAL A 711 6.56 -6.46 -19.26
N LEU A 712 5.28 -6.86 -19.35
CA LEU A 712 4.38 -6.93 -18.21
C LEU A 712 3.94 -8.37 -17.94
N SER A 713 3.60 -8.71 -16.71
CA SER A 713 3.13 -10.07 -16.35
C SER A 713 1.87 -10.52 -17.12
N THR A 714 1.10 -9.61 -17.72
CA THR A 714 -0.02 -9.94 -18.61
C THR A 714 0.41 -10.65 -19.90
N GLN A 715 1.68 -10.54 -20.30
CA GLN A 715 2.26 -11.21 -21.47
C GLN A 715 2.55 -12.71 -21.24
N ILE A 716 2.44 -13.18 -19.98
CA ILE A 716 2.68 -14.59 -19.65
C ILE A 716 1.69 -15.52 -20.34
N LEU A 717 0.40 -15.25 -20.20
CA LEU A 717 -0.65 -16.09 -20.79
C LEU A 717 -0.53 -16.18 -22.32
N PRO A 718 -0.48 -15.08 -23.08
CA PRO A 718 -0.33 -15.17 -24.53
C PRO A 718 0.96 -15.86 -24.95
N THR A 719 2.06 -15.72 -24.22
CA THR A 719 3.33 -16.40 -24.54
C THR A 719 3.22 -17.92 -24.32
N ILE A 720 2.57 -18.38 -23.25
CA ILE A 720 2.33 -19.82 -23.02
C ILE A 720 1.50 -20.41 -24.16
N LEU A 721 0.42 -19.73 -24.54
CA LEU A 721 -0.46 -20.21 -25.61
C LEU A 721 0.24 -20.22 -26.96
N ASP A 722 1.00 -19.21 -27.28
CA ASP A 722 1.78 -19.12 -28.52
C ASP A 722 2.89 -20.21 -28.59
N LEU A 723 3.58 -20.48 -27.48
CA LEU A 723 4.54 -21.58 -27.37
C LEU A 723 3.89 -22.94 -27.60
N LEU A 724 2.69 -23.19 -27.08
CA LEU A 724 1.95 -24.44 -27.31
C LEU A 724 1.56 -24.60 -28.77
N ILE A 725 1.15 -23.54 -29.45
CA ILE A 725 0.82 -23.53 -30.87
C ILE A 725 2.08 -23.81 -31.71
N GLU A 726 3.09 -23.00 -31.53
CA GLU A 726 4.28 -23.00 -32.42
C GLU A 726 5.20 -24.23 -32.21
N SER A 727 5.14 -24.85 -31.03
CA SER A 727 5.81 -26.13 -30.76
C SER A 727 4.98 -27.34 -31.22
N ALA A 728 3.81 -27.12 -31.84
CA ALA A 728 2.83 -28.17 -32.17
C ALA A 728 2.56 -29.10 -30.97
N SER A 729 2.41 -28.53 -29.79
CA SER A 729 2.16 -29.26 -28.53
C SER A 729 0.67 -29.40 -28.19
N ILE A 730 -0.21 -28.90 -29.06
CA ILE A 730 -1.65 -29.10 -29.04
C ILE A 730 -2.11 -29.55 -30.44
N ASP A 731 -3.22 -30.27 -30.52
CA ASP A 731 -3.73 -30.75 -31.78
C ASP A 731 -4.35 -29.62 -32.67
N GLU A 732 -4.71 -29.93 -33.92
CA GLU A 732 -5.19 -28.93 -34.85
C GLU A 732 -6.52 -28.29 -34.40
N HIS A 733 -7.40 -29.05 -33.73
CA HIS A 733 -8.65 -28.56 -33.21
C HIS A 733 -8.43 -27.57 -32.04
N ASP A 734 -7.59 -27.96 -31.07
CA ASP A 734 -7.22 -27.10 -29.97
C ASP A 734 -6.49 -25.86 -30.47
N THR A 735 -5.62 -26.00 -31.47
CA THR A 735 -4.90 -24.88 -32.09
C THR A 735 -5.84 -23.81 -32.63
N LYS A 736 -6.95 -24.19 -33.24
CA LYS A 736 -7.95 -23.23 -33.75
C LYS A 736 -8.55 -22.43 -32.55
N ILE A 737 -8.98 -23.12 -31.50
CA ILE A 737 -9.57 -22.49 -30.31
C ILE A 737 -8.57 -21.51 -29.66
N VAL A 738 -7.33 -21.97 -29.48
CA VAL A 738 -6.30 -21.18 -28.80
C VAL A 738 -5.87 -19.96 -29.64
N LYS A 739 -5.81 -20.06 -30.95
CA LYS A 739 -5.54 -18.91 -31.85
C LYS A 739 -6.62 -17.85 -31.79
N ASP A 740 -7.90 -18.25 -31.76
CA ASP A 740 -8.99 -17.31 -31.61
C ASP A 740 -8.89 -16.56 -30.26
N LEU A 741 -8.65 -17.31 -29.19
CA LEU A 741 -8.48 -16.73 -27.84
C LEU A 741 -7.24 -15.84 -27.70
N LEU A 742 -6.12 -16.27 -28.28
CA LEU A 742 -4.85 -15.54 -28.19
C LEU A 742 -4.98 -14.08 -28.67
N SER A 743 -5.81 -13.85 -29.69
CA SER A 743 -6.08 -12.51 -30.22
C SER A 743 -6.92 -11.62 -29.28
N MET A 744 -7.46 -12.18 -28.19
CA MET A 744 -8.36 -11.48 -27.25
C MET A 744 -7.65 -10.91 -26.03
N TYR A 745 -6.34 -11.12 -25.87
CA TYR A 745 -5.61 -10.66 -24.71
C TYR A 745 -4.89 -9.34 -24.96
N GLU A 746 -4.64 -8.61 -23.86
CA GLU A 746 -4.00 -7.30 -23.89
C GLU A 746 -2.48 -7.36 -24.09
N GLY A 747 -1.84 -8.48 -23.71
CA GLY A 747 -0.40 -8.63 -23.74
C GLY A 747 0.10 -9.21 -25.08
N GLN A 748 1.29 -8.78 -25.50
CA GLN A 748 2.00 -9.36 -26.63
C GLN A 748 2.66 -10.70 -26.27
N SER A 749 2.91 -11.57 -27.25
CA SER A 749 3.69 -12.80 -27.05
C SER A 749 5.19 -12.51 -27.03
N MET A 750 5.88 -12.93 -25.97
CA MET A 750 7.35 -12.82 -25.87
C MET A 750 8.09 -13.84 -26.75
N LEU A 751 7.39 -14.77 -27.37
CA LEU A 751 7.95 -15.68 -28.36
C LEU A 751 8.31 -14.95 -29.66
N ARG A 752 7.69 -13.82 -29.90
CA ARG A 752 7.81 -13.04 -31.14
C ARG A 752 8.51 -11.72 -30.89
N THR A 753 8.97 -11.09 -31.98
CA THR A 753 9.46 -9.72 -31.90
C THR A 753 8.39 -8.80 -31.28
N LEU A 754 8.73 -8.15 -30.18
CA LEU A 754 7.84 -7.21 -29.51
C LEU A 754 7.72 -5.91 -30.31
N ILE A 755 6.55 -5.34 -30.34
CA ILE A 755 6.23 -4.08 -31.03
C ILE A 755 6.07 -2.99 -29.96
N PRO A 756 7.05 -2.09 -29.79
CA PRO A 756 6.98 -1.04 -28.79
C PRO A 756 6.04 0.12 -29.18
N GLU A 757 5.79 0.26 -30.48
CA GLU A 757 4.90 1.27 -31.07
C GLU A 757 4.25 0.74 -32.34
N GLN A 758 2.93 0.86 -32.45
CA GLN A 758 2.18 0.45 -33.62
C GLN A 758 1.23 1.60 -34.08
N ASP A 759 1.39 2.06 -35.32
CA ASP A 759 0.55 3.14 -35.88
C ASP A 759 0.55 4.44 -35.05
N GLY A 760 1.67 4.77 -34.40
CA GLY A 760 1.83 5.93 -33.53
C GLY A 760 1.26 5.76 -32.12
N LYS A 761 0.93 4.54 -31.72
CA LYS A 761 0.47 4.15 -30.40
C LYS A 761 1.58 3.39 -29.70
N HIS A 762 1.90 3.82 -28.49
CA HIS A 762 2.85 3.11 -27.64
C HIS A 762 2.25 1.84 -27.05
N GLU A 763 3.08 0.83 -26.84
CA GLU A 763 2.76 -0.29 -25.96
C GLU A 763 2.80 0.19 -24.51
N TRP A 764 1.62 0.36 -23.92
CA TRP A 764 1.46 0.87 -22.56
C TRP A 764 1.38 -0.27 -21.55
N HIS A 765 2.17 -0.16 -20.49
CA HIS A 765 2.17 -1.08 -19.37
C HIS A 765 1.60 -0.41 -18.13
N PHE A 766 0.60 -1.02 -17.52
CA PHE A 766 -0.08 -0.53 -16.32
C PHE A 766 0.11 -1.50 -15.17
N SER A 767 0.50 -0.99 -14.02
CA SER A 767 0.70 -1.78 -12.81
C SER A 767 -0.03 -1.12 -11.64
N THR A 768 -0.99 -1.82 -11.06
CA THR A 768 -1.78 -1.30 -9.94
C THR A 768 -1.05 -1.56 -8.63
N MET A 769 -0.88 -0.53 -7.82
CA MET A 769 -0.28 -0.66 -6.51
C MET A 769 -1.33 -0.87 -5.43
N ASN A 770 -1.17 -1.90 -4.60
CA ASN A 770 -2.06 -2.23 -3.50
C ASN A 770 -1.34 -3.03 -2.38
N PRO A 771 -1.81 -3.12 -1.14
CA PRO A 771 -3.01 -2.50 -0.57
C PRO A 771 -2.84 -1.01 -0.33
N GLY A 772 -3.96 -0.35 -0.28
CA GLY A 772 -3.95 1.08 -0.22
C GLY A 772 -3.85 1.72 -1.57
N GLY A 773 -4.00 0.93 -2.65
CA GLY A 773 -4.09 1.21 -4.09
C GLY A 773 -4.23 2.66 -4.44
N THR A 774 -3.19 3.40 -4.01
CA THR A 774 -3.18 4.85 -4.10
C THR A 774 -2.72 5.26 -5.48
N TRP A 775 -2.06 4.32 -6.19
CA TRP A 775 -1.39 4.62 -7.45
C TRP A 775 -1.57 3.53 -8.50
N VAL A 776 -1.48 3.95 -9.75
CA VAL A 776 -1.18 3.12 -10.90
C VAL A 776 0.17 3.57 -11.46
N SER A 777 1.12 2.67 -11.55
CA SER A 777 2.36 2.92 -12.27
C SER A 777 2.15 2.62 -13.74
N MET A 778 2.61 3.51 -14.61
CA MET A 778 2.59 3.28 -16.05
C MET A 778 3.90 3.63 -16.72
N ARG A 779 4.17 2.95 -17.82
CA ARG A 779 5.28 3.22 -18.73
C ARG A 779 4.90 2.82 -20.15
N ALA A 780 5.60 3.38 -21.11
CA ALA A 780 5.58 2.85 -22.48
C ALA A 780 6.81 1.94 -22.68
N ALA A 781 6.65 0.83 -23.41
CA ALA A 781 7.78 0.03 -23.83
C ALA A 781 8.76 0.90 -24.65
N GLU A 782 10.07 0.65 -24.57
CA GLU A 782 11.12 1.41 -25.24
C GLU A 782 11.27 2.89 -24.82
N GLN A 783 10.41 3.40 -23.93
CA GLN A 783 10.57 4.75 -23.40
C GLN A 783 11.27 4.70 -22.02
N PRO A 784 12.18 5.66 -21.75
CA PRO A 784 12.92 5.65 -20.48
C PRO A 784 12.08 6.17 -19.30
N TYR A 785 10.83 6.52 -19.53
CA TYR A 785 10.02 7.23 -18.55
C TYR A 785 9.02 6.32 -17.86
N ARG A 786 8.80 6.63 -16.58
CA ARG A 786 7.77 6.02 -15.74
C ARG A 786 6.96 7.12 -15.07
N LEU A 787 5.63 7.00 -15.13
CA LEU A 787 4.70 7.87 -14.43
C LEU A 787 3.95 7.04 -13.39
N VAL A 788 3.87 7.54 -12.16
CA VAL A 788 3.02 7.00 -11.10
C VAL A 788 1.84 7.94 -10.92
N VAL A 789 0.66 7.43 -11.19
CA VAL A 789 -0.61 8.16 -11.27
C VAL A 789 -1.39 7.94 -9.99
N PRO A 790 -1.74 8.98 -9.24
CA PRO A 790 -2.54 8.82 -8.02
C PRO A 790 -4.01 8.50 -8.35
N LEU A 791 -4.56 7.50 -7.66
CA LEU A 791 -5.98 7.15 -7.70
C LEU A 791 -6.82 7.98 -6.72
N ILE A 792 -6.17 8.68 -5.80
CA ILE A 792 -6.80 9.51 -4.78
C ILE A 792 -6.19 10.92 -4.77
N SER A 793 -6.97 11.90 -4.35
CA SER A 793 -6.59 13.34 -4.44
C SER A 793 -5.48 13.79 -3.48
N ASP A 794 -5.14 12.97 -2.50
CA ASP A 794 -4.13 13.26 -1.47
C ASP A 794 -2.82 12.48 -1.64
N ALA A 795 -2.59 11.95 -2.84
CA ALA A 795 -1.35 11.31 -3.24
C ALA A 795 -0.66 12.06 -4.38
N PRO A 796 0.67 12.14 -4.41
CA PRO A 796 1.39 12.84 -5.47
C PRO A 796 1.46 12.01 -6.76
N TRP A 797 1.56 12.72 -7.88
CA TRP A 797 2.08 12.19 -9.13
C TRP A 797 3.60 12.07 -9.00
N ARG A 798 4.18 11.04 -9.62
CA ARG A 798 5.63 10.83 -9.60
C ARG A 798 6.12 10.53 -11.01
N PHE A 799 7.18 11.22 -11.44
CA PHE A 799 7.86 10.99 -12.73
C PHE A 799 9.30 10.57 -12.50
N THR A 800 9.76 9.58 -13.25
CA THR A 800 11.15 9.12 -13.23
C THR A 800 11.63 8.79 -14.65
N ASP A 801 12.88 9.14 -14.95
CA ASP A 801 13.64 8.57 -16.05
C ASP A 801 14.37 7.33 -15.51
N VAL A 802 13.82 6.13 -15.77
CA VAL A 802 14.34 4.87 -15.20
C VAL A 802 15.62 4.38 -15.86
N VAL A 803 16.08 5.02 -16.93
CA VAL A 803 17.41 4.76 -17.53
C VAL A 803 18.46 5.62 -16.85
N ALA A 804 18.15 6.91 -16.60
CA ALA A 804 19.06 7.82 -15.92
C ALA A 804 19.10 7.57 -14.39
N ASP A 805 17.99 7.15 -13.81
CA ASP A 805 17.82 6.82 -12.38
C ASP A 805 17.09 5.48 -12.21
N PRO A 806 17.79 4.33 -12.50
CA PRO A 806 17.16 3.00 -12.49
C PRO A 806 16.68 2.56 -11.10
N PHE A 807 17.14 3.22 -10.05
CA PHE A 807 16.74 2.94 -8.67
C PHE A 807 15.78 3.98 -8.08
N GLU A 808 15.26 4.90 -8.90
CA GLU A 808 14.35 5.97 -8.47
C GLU A 808 14.78 6.70 -7.18
N LEU A 809 16.08 7.03 -7.10
CA LEU A 809 16.64 7.75 -5.95
C LEU A 809 16.20 9.22 -5.90
N ARG A 810 15.76 9.77 -7.03
CA ARG A 810 15.42 11.19 -7.19
C ARG A 810 14.21 11.36 -8.11
N PRO A 811 13.08 10.76 -7.82
CA PRO A 811 11.87 10.98 -8.61
C PRO A 811 11.41 12.44 -8.47
N GLU A 812 10.77 12.96 -9.50
CA GLU A 812 10.05 14.23 -9.43
C GLU A 812 8.64 13.97 -8.96
N GLU A 813 8.18 14.71 -7.98
CA GLU A 813 6.88 14.52 -7.36
C GLU A 813 6.14 15.83 -7.21
N ASP A 814 4.86 15.84 -7.55
CA ASP A 814 3.94 16.93 -7.26
C ASP A 814 2.50 16.43 -7.12
N LEU A 815 1.70 17.13 -6.32
CA LEU A 815 0.27 16.85 -6.19
C LEU A 815 -0.53 17.37 -7.37
N ASN A 816 0.05 18.32 -8.13
CA ASN A 816 -0.53 18.89 -9.32
C ASN A 816 0.25 18.43 -10.55
N ILE A 817 -0.44 17.78 -11.49
CA ILE A 817 0.19 17.26 -12.71
C ILE A 817 0.72 18.37 -13.62
N VAL A 818 0.13 19.57 -13.60
CA VAL A 818 0.59 20.71 -14.41
C VAL A 818 1.92 21.23 -13.87
N ASP A 819 2.06 21.34 -12.55
CA ASP A 819 3.30 21.75 -11.92
C ASP A 819 4.40 20.69 -12.14
N LEU A 820 4.04 19.39 -12.05
CA LEU A 820 4.96 18.30 -12.39
C LEU A 820 5.40 18.38 -13.86
N HIS A 821 4.49 18.67 -14.79
CA HIS A 821 4.82 18.85 -16.21
C HIS A 821 5.87 19.96 -16.42
N ASP A 822 5.72 21.11 -15.76
CA ASP A 822 6.65 22.22 -15.86
C ASP A 822 8.02 21.88 -15.26
N ILE A 823 8.06 21.10 -14.16
CA ILE A 823 9.29 20.57 -13.59
C ILE A 823 9.98 19.64 -14.59
N VAL A 824 9.24 18.70 -15.18
CA VAL A 824 9.77 17.74 -16.15
C VAL A 824 10.24 18.44 -17.41
N GLN A 825 9.48 19.42 -17.92
CA GLN A 825 9.90 20.22 -19.07
C GLN A 825 11.22 20.96 -18.83
N THR A 826 11.38 21.49 -17.62
CA THR A 826 12.58 22.25 -17.25
C THR A 826 13.81 21.35 -17.06
N ARG A 827 13.64 20.18 -16.46
CA ARG A 827 14.77 19.29 -16.08
C ARG A 827 15.10 18.24 -17.11
N TYR A 828 14.09 17.68 -17.80
CA TYR A 828 14.25 16.55 -18.73
C TYR A 828 13.97 16.95 -20.19
N GLY A 829 13.44 18.16 -20.40
CA GLY A 829 13.21 18.72 -21.73
C GLY A 829 11.83 18.43 -22.32
N PRO A 830 11.53 19.02 -23.50
CA PRO A 830 10.18 19.00 -24.09
C PRO A 830 9.70 17.60 -24.52
N ALA A 831 10.60 16.68 -24.85
CA ALA A 831 10.21 15.32 -25.21
C ALA A 831 9.64 14.55 -24.01
N ALA A 832 10.27 14.65 -22.85
CA ALA A 832 9.80 14.04 -21.61
C ALA A 832 8.47 14.67 -21.16
N ALA A 833 8.33 16.00 -21.25
CA ALA A 833 7.09 16.69 -20.92
C ALA A 833 5.94 16.32 -21.86
N LYS A 834 6.20 16.16 -23.15
CA LYS A 834 5.21 15.67 -24.12
C LYS A 834 4.75 14.25 -23.77
N TRP A 835 5.70 13.35 -23.48
CA TRP A 835 5.39 12.00 -23.07
C TRP A 835 4.57 12.00 -21.76
N LEU A 836 4.91 12.83 -20.79
CA LEU A 836 4.16 12.94 -19.53
C LEU A 836 2.72 13.37 -19.78
N SER A 837 2.49 14.37 -20.67
CA SER A 837 1.15 14.80 -21.03
C SER A 837 0.33 13.67 -21.65
N GLU A 838 0.93 12.90 -22.56
CA GLU A 838 0.30 11.75 -23.18
C GLU A 838 -0.02 10.65 -22.14
N ALA A 839 0.98 10.29 -21.34
CA ALA A 839 0.85 9.30 -20.28
C ALA A 839 -0.28 9.66 -19.28
N ALA A 840 -0.39 10.93 -18.90
CA ALA A 840 -1.45 11.37 -17.98
C ALA A 840 -2.86 11.23 -18.59
N HIS A 841 -3.05 11.56 -19.87
CA HIS A 841 -4.33 11.42 -20.55
C HIS A 841 -4.67 9.94 -20.79
N VAL A 842 -3.70 9.15 -21.24
CA VAL A 842 -3.86 7.71 -21.44
C VAL A 842 -4.21 7.04 -20.11
N SER A 843 -3.55 7.37 -19.00
CA SER A 843 -3.87 6.79 -17.70
C SER A 843 -5.29 7.10 -17.24
N GLN A 844 -5.76 8.33 -17.43
CA GLN A 844 -7.12 8.72 -17.05
C GLN A 844 -8.16 7.93 -17.84
N TRP A 845 -7.98 7.81 -19.16
CA TRP A 845 -8.83 7.00 -20.01
C TRP A 845 -8.79 5.53 -19.59
N TRP A 846 -7.58 4.97 -19.40
CA TRP A 846 -7.40 3.56 -19.09
C TRP A 846 -7.99 3.18 -17.71
N ILE A 847 -7.83 4.01 -16.68
CA ILE A 847 -8.43 3.74 -15.35
C ILE A 847 -9.96 3.63 -15.47
N TYR A 848 -10.59 4.55 -16.19
CA TYR A 848 -12.03 4.52 -16.41
C TYR A 848 -12.44 3.27 -17.20
N GLU A 849 -11.74 2.95 -18.28
CA GLU A 849 -12.00 1.78 -19.11
C GLU A 849 -11.77 0.46 -18.35
N ASN A 850 -10.72 0.38 -17.53
CA ASN A 850 -10.46 -0.76 -16.65
C ASN A 850 -11.63 -1.01 -15.68
N HIS A 851 -12.18 0.04 -15.07
CA HIS A 851 -13.38 -0.07 -14.23
C HIS A 851 -14.56 -0.66 -15.02
N LEU A 852 -14.76 -0.21 -16.25
CA LEU A 852 -15.84 -0.73 -17.10
C LEU A 852 -15.62 -2.21 -17.47
N ARG A 853 -14.39 -2.61 -17.82
CA ARG A 853 -14.05 -4.01 -18.13
C ARG A 853 -14.36 -4.96 -16.99
N TRP A 854 -14.09 -4.53 -15.76
CA TRP A 854 -14.36 -5.29 -14.55
C TRP A 854 -15.80 -5.16 -14.01
N GLY A 855 -16.62 -4.32 -14.62
CA GLY A 855 -17.96 -4.01 -14.09
C GLY A 855 -17.93 -3.31 -12.74
N TYR A 856 -16.83 -2.65 -12.39
CA TYR A 856 -16.66 -1.92 -11.14
C TYR A 856 -17.42 -0.59 -11.16
N ASN A 857 -18.19 -0.31 -10.10
CA ASN A 857 -18.93 0.94 -9.95
C ASN A 857 -18.42 1.74 -8.76
N ALA A 858 -17.61 2.75 -9.03
CA ALA A 858 -16.99 3.58 -8.01
C ALA A 858 -17.98 4.32 -7.08
N THR A 859 -19.24 4.51 -7.50
CA THR A 859 -20.25 5.20 -6.66
C THR A 859 -20.97 4.26 -5.69
N LEU A 860 -20.95 2.96 -5.95
CA LEU A 860 -21.63 1.95 -5.14
C LEU A 860 -20.68 1.14 -4.26
N GLU A 861 -19.43 1.00 -4.68
CA GLU A 861 -18.45 0.08 -4.11
C GLU A 861 -17.28 0.78 -3.42
N ALA A 862 -17.23 2.13 -3.45
CA ALA A 862 -16.19 2.95 -2.86
C ALA A 862 -16.35 3.18 -1.35
#